data_56a510b0b72bd72357cf7910a1e2b0d5
#
_entry.id   56a510b0b72bd72357cf7910a1e2b0d5
#
_cell.length_a   1.000
_cell.length_b   1.000
_cell.length_c   1.000
_cell.angle_alpha   90.00
_cell.angle_beta   90.00
_cell.angle_gamma   90.00
#
_symmetry.space_group_name_H-M   'P 1'
#
loop_
_entity.id
_entity.type
_entity.pdbx_description
1 polymer ?
#
loop_
_entity_poly.entity_id
_entity_poly.type
_entity_poly.pdbx_seq_one_letter_code
_entity_poly.pdbx_strand_id
1 'polypeptide(L)'
;METNRKQLVVGILAHVDSGKTTLSEAMLYRAGAIRKLGRVDHKDAFLDTDALEKARGITIFSKQALLSAGNTDFTLLDTPGHVDFSTETERTLQVLDYAVLVISGTDGVQSHTETLWRLLRRYRIPTFVFVNKMDLPGPGKEALLEQLDRRLGDGFVDFGAEEAARDEALALCDERLMEAVLDRGTLTDADIIPAIARRHVFPCWFGAALRLEGVDEFLEGLDRFTRPAPALEAFGAKVFKISQDEQGARLTWLRVTGGELKVKAQLTGEVDGEPWAEKANQLRLYSGARYTLAERIGPGQVCAVTGLIKARPGEGLGAERDGDLPVLEPVLSYQVLLPEGADVHAALGKLHRLEEEEPQLHVVWNETLGEIHVQLMGEIQLEVLKSLLAQRYGLDVSFGPGGILYKETITEAIEGVGHYEPLRHYAEVHLKLEPLPRGSGMQFAADCREEVLDKNWQRLVLTHLEEKQHVGVLTGAPLTDVKITLIAGRAHLKHTEGGDFRQATYRAVRQGLMMAAQIHKTQLLEPWYAFRLELPAENVGRAMNDIQQMGGSFDPPQTAPDGQTTTLTGTAPASTMRSYPMDVVGYTRGRGHLNLSLDGYRPCHNAEEVIAAVGYEPEHDLDNPADSVFCAHGAGFVVPWEQVRSHMHVDSGWGKTARPAEEGAQNRPRRMAAYRATLEEDAELLKIFEQTYGPIKRDPLAAFRPIQKTERPDFNAEQWEIAPEYLLVDGYNIIFAWDELNELSKQSLEAARKKLMDILCNYQGFKKCVLILVFDAYRVPGSPGTIQQYHNIHVVYTKEAETADMFIEHVTHEIGKGRRVRVATSDGMEQIIILGHGALRVSARMFHQEVQEAEKEIRKYLQGEV
;
A
#
# COMPACT_ATOMS: atom_id res chain seq x y z
N MET A 1 -16.19 -37.34 -20.74
CA MET A 1 -16.22 -35.97 -21.27
C MET A 1 -16.36 -35.06 -20.06
N GLU A 2 -15.30 -34.40 -19.64
CA GLU A 2 -15.40 -33.32 -18.66
C GLU A 2 -16.24 -32.22 -19.32
N THR A 3 -17.48 -32.04 -18.86
CA THR A 3 -18.29 -30.89 -19.23
C THR A 3 -17.52 -29.65 -18.79
N ASN A 4 -17.13 -28.84 -19.77
CA ASN A 4 -16.41 -27.57 -19.53
C ASN A 4 -17.39 -26.58 -18.88
N ARG A 5 -17.65 -26.76 -17.56
CA ARG A 5 -18.53 -25.88 -16.77
C ARG A 5 -17.83 -24.55 -16.55
N LYS A 6 -18.59 -23.46 -16.56
CA LYS A 6 -18.08 -22.11 -16.22
C LYS A 6 -17.63 -22.13 -14.76
N GLN A 7 -16.48 -21.55 -14.47
CA GLN A 7 -15.96 -21.33 -13.12
C GLN A 7 -16.08 -19.86 -12.79
N LEU A 8 -16.80 -19.49 -11.72
CA LEU A 8 -17.05 -18.11 -11.35
C LEU A 8 -16.89 -17.91 -9.85
N VAL A 9 -16.28 -16.78 -9.47
CA VAL A 9 -16.15 -16.33 -8.09
C VAL A 9 -17.18 -15.24 -7.84
N VAL A 10 -18.08 -15.46 -6.89
CA VAL A 10 -19.18 -14.55 -6.56
C VAL A 10 -19.11 -14.16 -5.10
N GLY A 11 -19.01 -12.86 -4.82
CA GLY A 11 -19.05 -12.33 -3.45
C GLY A 11 -20.46 -11.97 -3.03
N ILE A 12 -20.85 -12.38 -1.83
CA ILE A 12 -22.13 -11.98 -1.22
C ILE A 12 -21.86 -10.85 -0.24
N LEU A 13 -22.43 -9.68 -0.54
CA LEU A 13 -22.25 -8.45 0.24
C LEU A 13 -23.58 -7.94 0.77
N ALA A 14 -23.57 -7.41 1.98
CA ALA A 14 -24.79 -6.85 2.58
C ALA A 14 -24.44 -5.94 3.76
N HIS A 15 -25.37 -5.05 4.09
CA HIS A 15 -25.40 -4.49 5.42
C HIS A 15 -25.78 -5.55 6.48
N VAL A 16 -25.40 -5.31 7.73
CA VAL A 16 -25.78 -6.19 8.87
C VAL A 16 -27.30 -6.45 8.85
N ASP A 17 -27.69 -7.65 9.21
CA ASP A 17 -29.09 -8.10 9.29
C ASP A 17 -29.90 -8.10 7.99
N SER A 18 -29.32 -7.80 6.83
CA SER A 18 -30.02 -7.92 5.53
C SER A 18 -30.31 -9.39 5.13
N GLY A 19 -29.74 -10.35 5.84
CA GLY A 19 -29.93 -11.79 5.60
C GLY A 19 -28.96 -12.39 4.58
N LYS A 20 -27.76 -11.87 4.53
CA LYS A 20 -26.65 -12.34 3.69
C LYS A 20 -26.37 -13.84 3.85
N THR A 21 -26.03 -14.26 5.08
CA THR A 21 -25.74 -15.67 5.38
C THR A 21 -26.97 -16.56 5.14
N THR A 22 -28.18 -16.03 5.39
CA THR A 22 -29.41 -16.75 5.10
C THR A 22 -29.59 -16.99 3.58
N LEU A 23 -29.26 -16.02 2.73
CA LEU A 23 -29.27 -16.20 1.29
C LEU A 23 -28.20 -17.18 0.84
N SER A 24 -26.98 -17.07 1.35
CA SER A 24 -25.90 -18.02 1.05
C SER A 24 -26.29 -19.46 1.40
N GLU A 25 -26.85 -19.68 2.58
CA GLU A 25 -27.37 -20.99 3.02
C GLU A 25 -28.51 -21.50 2.11
N ALA A 26 -29.45 -20.62 1.73
CA ALA A 26 -30.55 -20.94 0.82
C ALA A 26 -30.04 -21.36 -0.57
N MET A 27 -29.06 -20.64 -1.12
CA MET A 27 -28.43 -20.98 -2.40
C MET A 27 -27.70 -22.34 -2.32
N LEU A 28 -26.94 -22.60 -1.26
CA LEU A 28 -26.26 -23.88 -1.04
C LEU A 28 -27.24 -25.05 -0.89
N TYR A 29 -28.36 -24.83 -0.20
CA TYR A 29 -29.37 -25.83 0.00
C TYR A 29 -30.10 -26.14 -1.32
N ARG A 30 -30.51 -25.13 -2.09
CA ARG A 30 -31.19 -25.30 -3.39
C ARG A 30 -30.29 -25.94 -4.44
N ALA A 31 -29.02 -25.62 -4.44
CA ALA A 31 -27.98 -26.26 -5.28
C ALA A 31 -27.63 -27.69 -4.83
N GLY A 32 -28.13 -28.15 -3.68
CA GLY A 32 -27.87 -29.49 -3.15
C GLY A 32 -26.46 -29.64 -2.55
N ALA A 33 -25.72 -28.55 -2.35
CA ALA A 33 -24.41 -28.56 -1.74
C ALA A 33 -24.45 -28.90 -0.23
N ILE A 34 -25.56 -28.54 0.43
CA ILE A 34 -25.87 -28.89 1.82
C ILE A 34 -27.21 -29.62 1.92
N ARG A 35 -27.31 -30.53 2.88
CA ARG A 35 -28.52 -31.38 3.05
C ARG A 35 -29.58 -30.77 3.95
N LYS A 36 -29.22 -29.80 4.77
CA LYS A 36 -30.12 -29.13 5.72
C LYS A 36 -29.88 -27.64 5.61
N LEU A 37 -30.94 -26.86 5.54
CA LEU A 37 -30.89 -25.41 5.60
C LEU A 37 -30.45 -24.98 6.98
N GLY A 38 -29.23 -24.40 7.10
CA GLY A 38 -28.73 -23.83 8.33
C GLY A 38 -29.42 -22.51 8.67
N ARG A 39 -29.47 -22.17 9.94
CA ARG A 39 -30.06 -20.92 10.44
C ARG A 39 -29.09 -20.20 11.39
N VAL A 40 -28.87 -18.92 11.14
CA VAL A 40 -28.03 -18.07 12.01
C VAL A 40 -28.59 -18.02 13.42
N ASP A 41 -29.92 -17.86 13.58
CA ASP A 41 -30.62 -17.83 14.88
C ASP A 41 -30.41 -19.10 15.70
N HIS A 42 -30.27 -20.25 15.03
CA HIS A 42 -30.06 -21.55 15.68
C HIS A 42 -28.57 -21.89 15.84
N LYS A 43 -27.67 -21.02 15.37
CA LYS A 43 -26.21 -21.21 15.38
C LYS A 43 -25.73 -22.47 14.65
N ASP A 44 -26.51 -22.95 13.67
CA ASP A 44 -26.25 -24.16 12.89
C ASP A 44 -26.01 -23.88 11.39
N ALA A 45 -25.76 -22.60 11.02
CA ALA A 45 -25.40 -22.22 9.67
C ALA A 45 -24.08 -22.88 9.23
N PHE A 46 -24.03 -23.39 7.99
CA PHE A 46 -22.87 -24.09 7.43
C PHE A 46 -21.65 -23.19 7.30
N LEU A 47 -21.88 -21.91 6.99
CA LEU A 47 -20.83 -20.91 6.80
C LEU A 47 -20.32 -20.33 8.12
N ASP A 48 -21.12 -20.27 9.18
CA ASP A 48 -20.69 -19.75 10.46
C ASP A 48 -19.86 -20.82 11.21
N THR A 49 -18.58 -20.89 10.92
CA THR A 49 -17.70 -21.93 11.46
C THR A 49 -17.01 -21.50 12.75
N ASP A 50 -16.77 -20.19 12.94
CA ASP A 50 -16.06 -19.63 14.06
C ASP A 50 -16.94 -19.48 15.32
N ALA A 51 -16.35 -19.72 16.50
CA ALA A 51 -17.07 -19.62 17.77
C ALA A 51 -17.48 -18.19 18.12
N LEU A 52 -16.67 -17.19 17.74
CA LEU A 52 -16.95 -15.78 17.96
C LEU A 52 -18.11 -15.30 17.07
N GLU A 53 -18.12 -15.72 15.80
CA GLU A 53 -19.21 -15.44 14.87
C GLU A 53 -20.55 -16.01 15.38
N LYS A 54 -20.54 -17.28 15.82
CA LYS A 54 -21.72 -17.93 16.42
C LYS A 54 -22.21 -17.26 17.69
N ALA A 55 -21.29 -16.76 18.52
CA ALA A 55 -21.65 -16.08 19.75
C ALA A 55 -22.34 -14.75 19.50
N ARG A 56 -21.94 -14.03 18.47
CA ARG A 56 -22.39 -12.67 18.14
C ARG A 56 -23.46 -12.62 17.05
N GLY A 57 -23.60 -13.67 16.24
CA GLY A 57 -24.51 -13.71 15.11
C GLY A 57 -24.08 -12.83 13.93
N ILE A 58 -22.79 -12.49 13.83
CA ILE A 58 -22.24 -11.68 12.74
C ILE A 58 -21.09 -12.42 12.05
N THR A 59 -20.96 -12.28 10.74
CA THR A 59 -19.82 -12.77 9.97
C THR A 59 -18.64 -11.81 10.15
N ILE A 60 -17.51 -12.34 10.61
CA ILE A 60 -16.26 -11.58 10.88
C ILE A 60 -15.24 -11.84 9.76
N PHE A 61 -15.10 -13.08 9.32
CA PHE A 61 -14.13 -13.51 8.33
C PHE A 61 -14.83 -13.94 7.04
N SER A 62 -14.22 -13.64 5.90
CA SER A 62 -14.71 -14.14 4.61
C SER A 62 -14.66 -15.67 4.58
N LYS A 63 -15.74 -16.31 4.19
CA LYS A 63 -15.87 -17.77 4.07
C LYS A 63 -16.10 -18.18 2.62
N GLN A 64 -15.57 -19.33 2.26
CA GLN A 64 -15.75 -19.93 0.95
C GLN A 64 -16.72 -21.10 1.00
N ALA A 65 -17.62 -21.16 0.05
CA ALA A 65 -18.45 -22.33 -0.22
C ALA A 65 -18.50 -22.62 -1.73
N LEU A 66 -18.64 -23.89 -2.07
CA LEU A 66 -18.73 -24.34 -3.46
C LEU A 66 -20.16 -24.82 -3.75
N LEU A 67 -20.73 -24.36 -4.85
CA LEU A 67 -22.02 -24.85 -5.33
C LEU A 67 -22.02 -24.93 -6.86
N SER A 68 -22.88 -25.81 -7.39
CA SER A 68 -23.09 -25.95 -8.83
C SER A 68 -24.55 -25.68 -9.17
N ALA A 69 -24.80 -24.77 -10.09
CA ALA A 69 -26.14 -24.48 -10.61
C ALA A 69 -26.09 -24.39 -12.15
N GLY A 70 -27.02 -25.01 -12.83
CA GLY A 70 -27.05 -25.05 -14.29
C GLY A 70 -25.73 -25.55 -14.88
N ASN A 71 -25.08 -24.74 -15.71
CA ASN A 71 -23.77 -25.03 -16.34
C ASN A 71 -22.61 -24.32 -15.67
N THR A 72 -22.78 -23.80 -14.45
CA THR A 72 -21.79 -23.01 -13.74
C THR A 72 -21.47 -23.65 -12.39
N ASP A 73 -20.17 -23.66 -12.05
CA ASP A 73 -19.64 -23.94 -10.73
C ASP A 73 -19.28 -22.61 -10.09
N PHE A 74 -19.93 -22.27 -9.00
CA PHE A 74 -19.74 -21.04 -8.28
C PHE A 74 -18.87 -21.28 -7.04
N THR A 75 -17.86 -20.44 -6.89
CA THR A 75 -17.19 -20.24 -5.61
C THR A 75 -17.84 -19.03 -4.93
N LEU A 76 -18.67 -19.27 -3.92
CA LEU A 76 -19.24 -18.20 -3.11
C LEU A 76 -18.22 -17.73 -2.09
N LEU A 77 -18.02 -16.44 -1.99
CA LEU A 77 -17.27 -15.78 -0.92
C LEU A 77 -18.27 -14.97 -0.08
N ASP A 78 -18.59 -15.49 1.11
CA ASP A 78 -19.45 -14.81 2.08
C ASP A 78 -18.60 -13.81 2.85
N THR A 79 -18.85 -12.50 2.65
CA THR A 79 -18.02 -11.42 3.22
C THR A 79 -18.61 -10.91 4.54
N PRO A 80 -17.82 -10.26 5.41
CA PRO A 80 -18.36 -9.59 6.59
C PRO A 80 -19.40 -8.53 6.23
N GLY A 81 -20.47 -8.45 7.02
CA GLY A 81 -21.51 -7.43 6.83
C GLY A 81 -21.36 -6.21 7.73
N HIS A 82 -20.48 -6.29 8.75
CA HIS A 82 -20.25 -5.20 9.69
C HIS A 82 -19.17 -4.23 9.21
N VAL A 83 -19.38 -2.93 9.46
CA VAL A 83 -18.50 -1.84 9.01
C VAL A 83 -17.05 -2.02 9.51
N ASP A 84 -16.86 -2.49 10.74
CA ASP A 84 -15.54 -2.69 11.33
C ASP A 84 -14.68 -3.72 10.56
N PHE A 85 -15.31 -4.60 9.76
CA PHE A 85 -14.63 -5.62 8.96
C PHE A 85 -14.66 -5.32 7.46
N SER A 86 -14.96 -4.09 7.08
CA SER A 86 -15.06 -3.67 5.67
C SER A 86 -13.74 -3.80 4.91
N THR A 87 -12.62 -3.78 5.59
CA THR A 87 -11.28 -4.00 5.04
C THR A 87 -11.10 -5.41 4.49
N GLU A 88 -11.57 -6.42 5.22
CA GLU A 88 -11.61 -7.81 4.75
C GLU A 88 -12.53 -7.95 3.51
N THR A 89 -13.66 -7.24 3.53
CA THR A 89 -14.59 -7.19 2.38
C THR A 89 -13.89 -6.57 1.17
N GLU A 90 -13.22 -5.43 1.33
CA GLU A 90 -12.53 -4.74 0.24
C GLU A 90 -11.45 -5.62 -0.41
N ARG A 91 -10.65 -6.34 0.38
CA ARG A 91 -9.67 -7.29 -0.16
C ARG A 91 -10.32 -8.41 -0.97
N THR A 92 -11.46 -8.91 -0.49
CA THR A 92 -12.21 -9.96 -1.19
C THR A 92 -12.75 -9.48 -2.54
N LEU A 93 -13.12 -8.19 -2.67
CA LEU A 93 -13.61 -7.64 -3.94
C LEU A 93 -12.64 -7.83 -5.10
N GLN A 94 -11.33 -7.77 -4.85
CA GLN A 94 -10.30 -7.85 -5.90
C GLN A 94 -10.23 -9.22 -6.61
N VAL A 95 -10.89 -10.23 -6.09
CA VAL A 95 -10.90 -11.59 -6.65
C VAL A 95 -12.28 -12.04 -7.13
N LEU A 96 -13.27 -11.14 -7.18
CA LEU A 96 -14.61 -11.46 -7.64
C LEU A 96 -14.75 -11.31 -9.16
N ASP A 97 -15.58 -12.17 -9.76
CA ASP A 97 -16.13 -11.96 -11.10
C ASP A 97 -17.40 -11.12 -11.04
N TYR A 98 -18.25 -11.43 -10.04
CA TYR A 98 -19.52 -10.77 -9.80
C TYR A 98 -19.75 -10.60 -8.31
N ALA A 99 -20.57 -9.63 -7.96
CA ALA A 99 -21.07 -9.43 -6.62
C ALA A 99 -22.59 -9.63 -6.55
N VAL A 100 -23.08 -10.15 -5.44
CA VAL A 100 -24.48 -10.16 -5.07
C VAL A 100 -24.65 -9.21 -3.89
N LEU A 101 -25.32 -8.11 -4.12
CA LEU A 101 -25.66 -7.14 -3.09
C LEU A 101 -27.03 -7.48 -2.50
N VAL A 102 -27.05 -7.87 -1.23
CA VAL A 102 -28.30 -8.24 -0.54
C VAL A 102 -28.85 -7.02 0.19
N ILE A 103 -30.06 -6.65 -0.13
CA ILE A 103 -30.82 -5.53 0.44
C ILE A 103 -31.97 -6.08 1.29
N SER A 104 -32.20 -5.48 2.43
CA SER A 104 -33.41 -5.78 3.24
C SER A 104 -34.64 -5.08 2.64
N GLY A 105 -35.69 -5.82 2.29
CA GLY A 105 -36.96 -5.27 1.80
C GLY A 105 -37.67 -4.41 2.84
N THR A 106 -37.43 -4.62 4.14
CA THR A 106 -38.00 -3.80 5.21
C THR A 106 -37.27 -2.47 5.40
N ASP A 107 -35.93 -2.46 5.27
CA ASP A 107 -35.08 -1.33 5.64
C ASP A 107 -34.56 -0.54 4.42
N GLY A 108 -34.60 -1.17 3.23
CA GLY A 108 -34.10 -0.60 1.99
C GLY A 108 -32.58 -0.36 2.00
N VAL A 109 -32.14 0.66 1.28
CA VAL A 109 -30.72 1.04 1.17
C VAL A 109 -30.26 1.71 2.45
N GLN A 110 -29.21 1.16 3.08
CA GLN A 110 -28.60 1.67 4.30
C GLN A 110 -27.23 2.31 4.03
N SER A 111 -26.66 3.03 5.02
CA SER A 111 -25.39 3.76 4.88
C SER A 111 -24.21 2.85 4.48
N HIS A 112 -24.11 1.66 5.09
CA HIS A 112 -23.06 0.71 4.72
C HIS A 112 -23.26 0.12 3.31
N THR A 113 -24.52 -0.01 2.85
CA THR A 113 -24.82 -0.39 1.47
C THR A 113 -24.23 0.61 0.48
N GLU A 114 -24.29 1.90 0.76
CA GLU A 114 -23.70 2.93 -0.09
C GLU A 114 -22.17 2.85 -0.10
N THR A 115 -21.56 2.53 1.04
CA THR A 115 -20.09 2.29 1.11
C THR A 115 -19.71 1.09 0.27
N LEU A 116 -20.41 -0.05 0.39
CA LEU A 116 -20.18 -1.23 -0.44
C LEU A 116 -20.39 -0.92 -1.93
N TRP A 117 -21.41 -0.11 -2.26
CA TRP A 117 -21.69 0.31 -3.64
C TRP A 117 -20.57 1.17 -4.23
N ARG A 118 -20.01 2.10 -3.45
CA ARG A 118 -18.83 2.90 -3.85
C ARG A 118 -17.62 2.00 -4.15
N LEU A 119 -17.36 1.00 -3.32
CA LEU A 119 -16.29 0.03 -3.54
C LEU A 119 -16.55 -0.81 -4.80
N LEU A 120 -17.77 -1.36 -4.97
CA LEU A 120 -18.15 -2.12 -6.17
C LEU A 120 -17.99 -1.30 -7.45
N ARG A 121 -18.27 0.01 -7.39
CA ARG A 121 -18.07 0.95 -8.50
C ARG A 121 -16.59 1.20 -8.78
N ARG A 122 -15.79 1.39 -7.75
CA ARG A 122 -14.34 1.59 -7.85
C ARG A 122 -13.65 0.40 -8.51
N TYR A 123 -13.92 -0.79 -8.01
CA TYR A 123 -13.37 -2.04 -8.55
C TYR A 123 -14.07 -2.55 -9.81
N ARG A 124 -15.07 -1.81 -10.32
CA ARG A 124 -15.85 -2.11 -11.54
C ARG A 124 -16.45 -3.50 -11.55
N ILE A 125 -16.91 -4.02 -10.40
CA ILE A 125 -17.45 -5.36 -10.27
C ILE A 125 -18.92 -5.38 -10.74
N PRO A 126 -19.30 -6.19 -11.75
CA PRO A 126 -20.68 -6.38 -12.15
C PRO A 126 -21.49 -6.91 -10.97
N THR A 127 -22.66 -6.33 -10.72
CA THR A 127 -23.40 -6.54 -9.49
C THR A 127 -24.83 -6.97 -9.77
N PHE A 128 -25.24 -8.03 -9.11
CA PHE A 128 -26.62 -8.53 -9.01
C PHE A 128 -27.19 -8.09 -7.67
N VAL A 129 -28.49 -7.84 -7.60
CA VAL A 129 -29.15 -7.42 -6.37
C VAL A 129 -30.21 -8.46 -5.98
N PHE A 130 -30.18 -8.86 -4.72
CA PHE A 130 -31.26 -9.67 -4.14
C PHE A 130 -31.92 -8.89 -3.00
N VAL A 131 -33.16 -8.47 -3.20
CA VAL A 131 -33.97 -7.81 -2.19
C VAL A 131 -34.66 -8.88 -1.36
N ASN A 132 -34.16 -9.07 -0.15
CA ASN A 132 -34.54 -10.13 0.78
C ASN A 132 -35.64 -9.67 1.77
N LYS A 133 -36.23 -10.60 2.49
CA LYS A 133 -37.29 -10.36 3.50
C LYS A 133 -38.57 -9.73 2.94
N MET A 134 -38.91 -10.02 1.70
CA MET A 134 -40.17 -9.54 1.06
C MET A 134 -41.43 -10.15 1.65
N ASP A 135 -41.31 -11.14 2.51
CA ASP A 135 -42.38 -11.75 3.30
C ASP A 135 -42.78 -10.94 4.55
N LEU A 136 -42.01 -9.93 4.90
CA LEU A 136 -42.27 -9.02 6.00
C LEU A 136 -42.95 -7.72 5.52
N PRO A 137 -43.68 -7.02 6.41
CA PRO A 137 -44.27 -5.72 6.06
C PRO A 137 -43.17 -4.71 5.72
N GLY A 138 -43.28 -4.04 4.58
CA GLY A 138 -42.32 -3.05 4.12
C GLY A 138 -42.76 -2.32 2.85
N PRO A 139 -41.87 -1.53 2.25
CA PRO A 139 -42.09 -0.88 0.96
C PRO A 139 -42.35 -1.90 -0.14
N GLY A 140 -43.18 -1.55 -1.15
CA GLY A 140 -43.37 -2.37 -2.34
C GLY A 140 -42.14 -2.41 -3.26
N LYS A 141 -42.15 -3.33 -4.24
CA LYS A 141 -41.04 -3.50 -5.20
C LYS A 141 -40.68 -2.20 -5.92
N GLU A 142 -41.68 -1.47 -6.39
CA GLU A 142 -41.51 -0.21 -7.14
C GLU A 142 -40.86 0.86 -6.28
N ALA A 143 -41.30 1.01 -5.04
CA ALA A 143 -40.69 1.99 -4.11
C ALA A 143 -39.24 1.64 -3.73
N LEU A 144 -38.90 0.35 -3.68
CA LEU A 144 -37.55 -0.12 -3.43
C LEU A 144 -36.63 0.10 -4.64
N LEU A 145 -37.13 -0.12 -5.88
CA LEU A 145 -36.39 0.19 -7.11
C LEU A 145 -36.12 1.69 -7.21
N GLU A 146 -37.12 2.54 -6.99
CA GLU A 146 -36.97 3.99 -6.97
C GLU A 146 -35.93 4.42 -5.89
N GLN A 147 -35.89 3.77 -4.74
CA GLN A 147 -34.91 4.04 -3.70
C GLN A 147 -33.50 3.63 -4.13
N LEU A 148 -33.34 2.47 -4.80
CA LEU A 148 -32.07 2.00 -5.34
C LEU A 148 -31.54 3.00 -6.37
N ASP A 149 -32.35 3.39 -7.35
CA ASP A 149 -31.96 4.37 -8.38
C ASP A 149 -31.58 5.71 -7.76
N ARG A 150 -32.39 6.23 -6.85
CA ARG A 150 -32.13 7.54 -6.20
C ARG A 150 -30.84 7.55 -5.36
N ARG A 151 -30.50 6.46 -4.66
CA ARG A 151 -29.37 6.43 -3.71
C ARG A 151 -28.10 5.83 -4.28
N LEU A 152 -28.20 4.87 -5.20
CA LEU A 152 -27.06 4.15 -5.73
C LEU A 152 -26.75 4.52 -7.19
N GLY A 153 -27.71 5.16 -7.90
CA GLY A 153 -27.63 5.52 -9.31
C GLY A 153 -28.51 4.63 -10.18
N ASP A 154 -28.78 5.05 -11.41
CA ASP A 154 -29.70 4.41 -12.32
C ASP A 154 -29.24 3.02 -12.79
N GLY A 155 -30.20 2.20 -13.29
CA GLY A 155 -29.91 0.93 -13.94
C GLY A 155 -30.38 -0.32 -13.19
N PHE A 156 -31.15 -0.17 -12.11
CA PHE A 156 -31.72 -1.30 -11.37
C PHE A 156 -33.03 -1.77 -12.03
N VAL A 157 -33.09 -3.05 -12.48
CA VAL A 157 -34.22 -3.62 -13.22
C VAL A 157 -34.67 -4.89 -12.55
N ASP A 158 -36.02 -5.08 -12.36
CA ASP A 158 -36.63 -6.32 -11.87
C ASP A 158 -36.57 -7.42 -12.94
N PHE A 159 -35.72 -8.42 -12.73
CA PHE A 159 -35.57 -9.58 -13.61
C PHE A 159 -36.59 -10.67 -13.33
N GLY A 160 -37.38 -10.55 -12.27
CA GLY A 160 -38.54 -11.36 -11.99
C GLY A 160 -39.82 -10.86 -12.67
N ALA A 161 -39.82 -9.71 -13.36
CA ALA A 161 -40.94 -9.18 -14.12
C ALA A 161 -41.16 -9.94 -15.43
N GLU A 162 -42.31 -9.72 -16.07
CA GLU A 162 -42.58 -10.24 -17.42
C GLU A 162 -41.57 -9.73 -18.46
N GLU A 163 -41.19 -10.56 -19.42
CA GLU A 163 -40.12 -10.24 -20.40
C GLU A 163 -40.32 -8.90 -21.10
N ALA A 164 -41.56 -8.59 -21.50
CA ALA A 164 -41.87 -7.34 -22.20
C ALA A 164 -41.58 -6.09 -21.32
N ALA A 165 -42.03 -6.13 -20.06
CA ALA A 165 -41.80 -5.04 -19.09
C ALA A 165 -40.35 -4.93 -18.70
N ARG A 166 -39.65 -6.06 -18.56
CA ARG A 166 -38.23 -6.10 -18.31
C ARG A 166 -37.43 -5.49 -19.48
N ASP A 167 -37.73 -5.88 -20.72
CA ASP A 167 -36.99 -5.41 -21.91
C ASP A 167 -37.24 -3.91 -22.15
N GLU A 168 -38.41 -3.38 -21.84
CA GLU A 168 -38.71 -1.95 -21.84
C GLU A 168 -37.85 -1.21 -20.79
N ALA A 169 -37.78 -1.73 -19.57
CA ALA A 169 -36.94 -1.13 -18.51
C ALA A 169 -35.44 -1.19 -18.86
N LEU A 170 -34.98 -2.30 -19.44
CA LEU A 170 -33.59 -2.48 -19.87
C LEU A 170 -33.21 -1.50 -21.00
N ALA A 171 -34.12 -1.21 -21.94
CA ALA A 171 -33.88 -0.26 -23.02
C ALA A 171 -33.63 1.16 -22.52
N LEU A 172 -34.14 1.53 -21.35
CA LEU A 172 -33.87 2.83 -20.74
C LEU A 172 -32.46 2.94 -20.09
N CYS A 173 -31.78 1.82 -19.85
CA CYS A 173 -30.51 1.77 -19.14
C CYS A 173 -29.28 1.90 -20.07
N ASP A 174 -29.38 1.51 -21.34
CA ASP A 174 -28.24 1.49 -22.28
C ASP A 174 -28.74 1.75 -23.71
N GLU A 175 -28.09 2.68 -24.44
CA GLU A 175 -28.46 3.05 -25.82
C GLU A 175 -28.46 1.85 -26.76
N ARG A 176 -27.56 0.89 -26.61
CA ARG A 176 -27.50 -0.32 -27.45
C ARG A 176 -28.67 -1.26 -27.18
N LEU A 177 -29.14 -1.33 -25.93
CA LEU A 177 -30.33 -2.08 -25.58
C LEU A 177 -31.59 -1.42 -26.17
N MET A 178 -31.62 -0.09 -26.14
CA MET A 178 -32.71 0.66 -26.78
C MET A 178 -32.74 0.42 -28.29
N GLU A 179 -31.60 0.52 -28.98
CA GLU A 179 -31.50 0.22 -30.41
C GLU A 179 -31.96 -1.21 -30.72
N ALA A 180 -31.53 -2.19 -29.92
CA ALA A 180 -31.92 -3.59 -30.11
C ALA A 180 -33.43 -3.82 -29.92
N VAL A 181 -34.09 -3.16 -28.96
CA VAL A 181 -35.55 -3.22 -28.78
C VAL A 181 -36.27 -2.54 -29.95
N LEU A 182 -35.78 -1.39 -30.41
CA LEU A 182 -36.40 -0.70 -31.56
C LEU A 182 -36.30 -1.52 -32.86
N ASP A 183 -35.19 -2.22 -33.06
CA ASP A 183 -34.94 -3.01 -34.27
C ASP A 183 -35.69 -4.36 -34.27
N ARG A 184 -35.74 -5.05 -33.13
CA ARG A 184 -36.17 -6.45 -33.02
C ARG A 184 -37.41 -6.66 -32.15
N GLY A 185 -37.79 -5.66 -31.35
CA GLY A 185 -38.89 -5.73 -30.40
C GLY A 185 -38.61 -6.53 -29.12
N THR A 186 -37.47 -7.21 -29.01
CA THR A 186 -37.09 -8.04 -27.86
C THR A 186 -35.56 -8.04 -27.68
N LEU A 187 -35.09 -8.27 -26.44
CA LEU A 187 -33.68 -8.40 -26.09
C LEU A 187 -33.28 -9.88 -25.99
N THR A 188 -32.06 -10.17 -26.35
CA THR A 188 -31.42 -11.49 -26.17
C THR A 188 -30.42 -11.46 -25.05
N ASP A 189 -30.04 -12.64 -24.53
CA ASP A 189 -28.93 -12.72 -23.54
C ASP A 189 -27.61 -12.11 -24.04
N ALA A 190 -27.38 -12.18 -25.37
CA ALA A 190 -26.20 -11.58 -26.00
C ALA A 190 -26.19 -10.03 -25.94
N ASP A 191 -27.36 -9.41 -25.81
CA ASP A 191 -27.47 -7.96 -25.63
C ASP A 191 -27.32 -7.57 -24.15
N ILE A 192 -27.99 -8.33 -23.25
CA ILE A 192 -28.09 -8.03 -21.81
C ILE A 192 -26.77 -8.26 -21.07
N ILE A 193 -26.10 -9.39 -21.33
CA ILE A 193 -24.87 -9.76 -20.61
C ILE A 193 -23.76 -8.70 -20.69
N PRO A 194 -23.44 -8.11 -21.87
CA PRO A 194 -22.47 -7.04 -21.95
C PRO A 194 -22.86 -5.77 -21.18
N ALA A 195 -24.15 -5.45 -21.08
CA ALA A 195 -24.64 -4.30 -20.32
C ALA A 195 -24.45 -4.50 -18.81
N ILE A 196 -24.71 -5.71 -18.30
CA ILE A 196 -24.40 -6.10 -16.92
C ILE A 196 -22.89 -6.02 -16.65
N ALA A 197 -22.09 -6.59 -17.55
CA ALA A 197 -20.63 -6.59 -17.43
C ALA A 197 -20.03 -5.17 -17.40
N ARG A 198 -20.63 -4.22 -18.16
CA ARG A 198 -20.24 -2.79 -18.15
C ARG A 198 -20.84 -1.99 -17.00
N ARG A 199 -21.67 -2.61 -16.15
CA ARG A 199 -22.38 -1.96 -15.03
C ARG A 199 -23.35 -0.86 -15.48
N HIS A 200 -24.00 -1.05 -16.63
CA HIS A 200 -25.12 -0.21 -17.06
C HIS A 200 -26.45 -0.79 -16.59
N VAL A 201 -26.49 -2.09 -16.31
CA VAL A 201 -27.68 -2.81 -15.80
C VAL A 201 -27.30 -3.56 -14.53
N PHE A 202 -28.15 -3.44 -13.52
CA PHE A 202 -28.07 -4.15 -12.26
C PHE A 202 -29.32 -5.02 -12.06
N PRO A 203 -29.23 -6.33 -12.38
CA PRO A 203 -30.36 -7.22 -12.26
C PRO A 203 -30.84 -7.38 -10.82
N CYS A 204 -32.15 -7.18 -10.57
CA CYS A 204 -32.75 -7.28 -9.24
C CYS A 204 -33.70 -8.46 -9.19
N TRP A 205 -33.66 -9.21 -8.08
CA TRP A 205 -34.66 -10.22 -7.71
C TRP A 205 -35.21 -9.90 -6.33
N PHE A 206 -36.48 -10.21 -6.12
CA PHE A 206 -37.19 -9.97 -4.89
C PHE A 206 -37.65 -11.30 -4.31
N GLY A 207 -37.35 -11.55 -3.04
CA GLY A 207 -37.65 -12.82 -2.43
C GLY A 207 -37.55 -12.84 -0.90
N ALA A 208 -37.68 -14.03 -0.35
CA ALA A 208 -37.53 -14.31 1.07
C ALA A 208 -36.62 -15.54 1.24
N ALA A 209 -35.34 -15.33 1.42
CA ALA A 209 -34.34 -16.39 1.47
C ALA A 209 -34.64 -17.45 2.55
N LEU A 210 -35.16 -17.02 3.72
CA LEU A 210 -35.55 -17.93 4.80
C LEU A 210 -36.71 -18.90 4.41
N ARG A 211 -37.54 -18.49 3.47
CA ARG A 211 -38.66 -19.32 2.91
C ARG A 211 -38.27 -19.96 1.58
N LEU A 212 -37.05 -19.72 1.09
CA LEU A 212 -36.58 -20.16 -0.23
C LEU A 212 -37.34 -19.53 -1.43
N GLU A 213 -38.07 -18.44 -1.21
CA GLU A 213 -38.86 -17.75 -2.24
C GLU A 213 -37.88 -16.85 -3.08
N GLY A 214 -37.97 -16.99 -4.43
CA GLY A 214 -37.13 -16.22 -5.37
C GLY A 214 -35.67 -16.71 -5.48
N VAL A 215 -35.26 -17.73 -4.73
CA VAL A 215 -33.86 -18.22 -4.70
C VAL A 215 -33.52 -19.05 -5.93
N ASP A 216 -34.49 -19.85 -6.45
CA ASP A 216 -34.26 -20.68 -7.64
C ASP A 216 -34.12 -19.81 -8.88
N GLU A 217 -35.04 -18.86 -9.05
CA GLU A 217 -35.05 -17.91 -10.15
C GLU A 217 -33.79 -17.05 -10.13
N PHE A 218 -33.32 -16.70 -8.94
CA PHE A 218 -32.03 -15.98 -8.76
C PHE A 218 -30.83 -16.82 -9.18
N LEU A 219 -30.76 -18.09 -8.78
CA LEU A 219 -29.70 -19.02 -9.18
C LEU A 219 -29.71 -19.27 -10.70
N GLU A 220 -30.88 -19.44 -11.31
CA GLU A 220 -31.02 -19.55 -12.75
C GLU A 220 -30.56 -18.27 -13.46
N GLY A 221 -30.89 -17.10 -12.92
CA GLY A 221 -30.44 -15.82 -13.41
C GLY A 221 -28.92 -15.66 -13.34
N LEU A 222 -28.29 -16.06 -12.25
CA LEU A 222 -26.82 -16.06 -12.12
C LEU A 222 -26.19 -16.99 -13.16
N ASP A 223 -26.68 -18.22 -13.35
CA ASP A 223 -26.15 -19.12 -14.39
C ASP A 223 -26.28 -18.52 -15.80
N ARG A 224 -27.48 -17.97 -16.10
CA ARG A 224 -27.85 -17.45 -17.43
C ARG A 224 -27.06 -16.20 -17.82
N PHE A 225 -26.95 -15.21 -16.93
CA PHE A 225 -26.46 -13.85 -17.24
C PHE A 225 -25.00 -13.59 -16.86
N THR A 226 -24.28 -14.59 -16.38
CA THR A 226 -22.86 -14.44 -16.04
C THR A 226 -21.95 -15.12 -17.05
N ARG A 227 -20.76 -14.57 -17.23
CA ARG A 227 -19.68 -15.13 -18.05
C ARG A 227 -18.36 -15.00 -17.31
N PRO A 228 -17.48 -16.00 -17.39
CA PRO A 228 -16.13 -15.89 -16.82
C PRO A 228 -15.32 -14.82 -17.53
N ALA A 229 -14.48 -14.13 -16.80
CA ALA A 229 -13.49 -13.24 -17.39
C ALA A 229 -12.50 -14.05 -18.26
N PRO A 230 -11.94 -13.47 -19.32
CA PRO A 230 -10.90 -14.13 -20.10
C PRO A 230 -9.72 -14.50 -19.21
N ALA A 231 -9.31 -15.78 -19.24
CA ALA A 231 -8.14 -16.23 -18.50
C ALA A 231 -6.84 -15.70 -19.15
N LEU A 232 -5.83 -15.41 -18.33
CA LEU A 232 -4.49 -15.10 -18.83
C LEU A 232 -3.90 -16.34 -19.51
N GLU A 233 -3.12 -16.16 -20.57
CA GLU A 233 -2.46 -17.25 -21.27
C GLU A 233 -1.39 -17.95 -20.39
N ALA A 234 -0.61 -17.15 -19.66
CA ALA A 234 0.39 -17.64 -18.72
C ALA A 234 -0.22 -17.83 -17.31
N PHE A 235 0.49 -18.56 -16.47
CA PHE A 235 0.10 -18.68 -15.06
C PHE A 235 0.02 -17.32 -14.40
N GLY A 236 -1.12 -17.08 -13.77
CA GLY A 236 -1.37 -15.90 -12.95
C GLY A 236 -2.27 -16.27 -11.78
N ALA A 237 -2.02 -15.67 -10.63
CA ALA A 237 -2.88 -15.81 -9.46
C ALA A 237 -2.84 -14.53 -8.60
N LYS A 238 -3.95 -14.23 -7.93
CA LYS A 238 -4.06 -13.09 -6.99
C LYS A 238 -4.26 -13.58 -5.58
N VAL A 239 -3.37 -13.16 -4.68
CA VAL A 239 -3.49 -13.42 -3.24
C VAL A 239 -4.43 -12.38 -2.63
N PHE A 240 -5.45 -12.81 -1.88
CA PHE A 240 -6.40 -11.87 -1.28
C PHE A 240 -6.54 -12.00 0.23
N LYS A 241 -6.11 -13.12 0.80
CA LYS A 241 -6.26 -13.40 2.22
C LYS A 241 -5.16 -14.30 2.74
N ILE A 242 -4.75 -14.06 3.99
CA ILE A 242 -3.94 -14.97 4.79
C ILE A 242 -4.77 -15.41 6.00
N SER A 243 -4.65 -16.67 6.40
CA SER A 243 -5.25 -17.20 7.62
C SER A 243 -4.41 -18.34 8.18
N GLN A 244 -4.82 -18.89 9.33
CA GLN A 244 -4.22 -20.08 9.91
C GLN A 244 -5.27 -21.20 9.99
N ASP A 245 -4.83 -22.44 9.80
CA ASP A 245 -5.68 -23.61 10.08
C ASP A 245 -5.73 -23.93 11.57
N GLU A 246 -6.53 -24.92 11.96
CA GLU A 246 -6.69 -25.36 13.37
C GLU A 246 -5.36 -25.81 14.01
N GLN A 247 -4.36 -26.13 13.21
CA GLN A 247 -3.03 -26.55 13.67
C GLN A 247 -2.02 -25.39 13.69
N GLY A 248 -2.46 -24.16 13.36
CA GLY A 248 -1.63 -22.97 13.28
C GLY A 248 -0.77 -22.88 12.01
N ALA A 249 -1.02 -23.73 11.01
CA ALA A 249 -0.32 -23.63 9.74
C ALA A 249 -0.87 -22.49 8.88
N ARG A 250 0.01 -21.67 8.33
CA ARG A 250 -0.33 -20.55 7.45
C ARG A 250 -1.00 -21.03 6.17
N LEU A 251 -2.11 -20.42 5.84
CA LEU A 251 -2.87 -20.61 4.60
C LEU A 251 -2.85 -19.33 3.79
N THR A 252 -2.34 -19.40 2.57
CA THR A 252 -2.37 -18.29 1.61
C THR A 252 -3.51 -18.54 0.63
N TRP A 253 -4.54 -17.70 0.69
CA TRP A 253 -5.71 -17.80 -0.18
C TRP A 253 -5.48 -17.02 -1.45
N LEU A 254 -5.66 -17.69 -2.58
CA LEU A 254 -5.47 -17.10 -3.88
C LEU A 254 -6.53 -17.56 -4.88
N ARG A 255 -6.79 -16.70 -5.86
CA ARG A 255 -7.55 -17.03 -7.06
C ARG A 255 -6.60 -17.19 -8.22
N VAL A 256 -6.72 -18.28 -8.95
CA VAL A 256 -5.98 -18.49 -10.22
C VAL A 256 -6.68 -17.74 -11.33
N THR A 257 -5.95 -16.85 -12.03
CA THR A 257 -6.46 -15.98 -13.11
C THR A 257 -6.00 -16.44 -14.50
N GLY A 258 -4.98 -17.30 -14.56
CA GLY A 258 -4.48 -17.88 -15.81
C GLY A 258 -3.63 -19.12 -15.60
N GLY A 259 -3.48 -19.92 -16.62
CA GLY A 259 -2.69 -21.16 -16.58
C GLY A 259 -3.24 -22.17 -15.55
N GLU A 260 -2.35 -22.94 -14.96
CA GLU A 260 -2.65 -23.97 -13.95
C GLU A 260 -1.67 -23.89 -12.78
N LEU A 261 -2.17 -23.93 -11.53
CA LEU A 261 -1.36 -24.13 -10.34
C LEU A 261 -1.31 -25.61 -9.98
N LYS A 262 -0.10 -26.18 -9.86
CA LYS A 262 0.12 -27.57 -9.46
C LYS A 262 0.74 -27.67 -8.08
N VAL A 263 0.48 -28.80 -7.40
CA VAL A 263 1.17 -29.12 -6.14
C VAL A 263 2.70 -29.18 -6.40
N LYS A 264 3.48 -28.62 -5.46
CA LYS A 264 4.95 -28.45 -5.56
C LYS A 264 5.42 -27.47 -6.64
N ALA A 265 4.52 -26.74 -7.32
CA ALA A 265 4.93 -25.66 -8.18
C ALA A 265 5.70 -24.60 -7.37
N GLN A 266 6.75 -24.09 -7.97
CA GLN A 266 7.51 -22.96 -7.40
C GLN A 266 6.81 -21.66 -7.82
N LEU A 267 6.42 -20.89 -6.84
CA LEU A 267 5.85 -19.54 -7.01
C LEU A 267 6.91 -18.51 -6.66
N THR A 268 6.89 -17.41 -7.35
CA THR A 268 7.81 -16.29 -7.16
C THR A 268 7.02 -14.99 -7.02
N GLY A 269 7.53 -14.10 -6.23
CA GLY A 269 6.98 -12.76 -6.01
C GLY A 269 8.08 -11.84 -5.51
N GLU A 270 7.70 -10.64 -5.11
CA GLU A 270 8.61 -9.62 -4.58
C GLU A 270 7.98 -8.97 -3.34
N VAL A 271 8.75 -8.83 -2.29
CA VAL A 271 8.32 -8.17 -1.05
C VAL A 271 9.37 -7.15 -0.65
N ASP A 272 8.97 -5.88 -0.54
CA ASP A 272 9.86 -4.76 -0.18
C ASP A 272 11.13 -4.67 -1.07
N GLY A 273 10.98 -4.97 -2.39
CA GLY A 273 12.09 -5.01 -3.35
C GLY A 273 12.94 -6.30 -3.30
N GLU A 274 12.64 -7.23 -2.39
CA GLU A 274 13.32 -8.52 -2.31
C GLU A 274 12.53 -9.63 -3.02
N PRO A 275 13.11 -10.27 -4.05
CA PRO A 275 12.46 -11.39 -4.71
C PRO A 275 12.40 -12.60 -3.79
N TRP A 276 11.29 -13.33 -3.84
CA TRP A 276 11.14 -14.59 -3.13
C TRP A 276 10.72 -15.73 -4.07
N ALA A 277 11.05 -16.98 -3.67
CA ALA A 277 10.66 -18.18 -4.40
C ALA A 277 10.33 -19.30 -3.42
N GLU A 278 9.05 -19.70 -3.37
CA GLU A 278 8.54 -20.70 -2.44
C GLU A 278 7.71 -21.77 -3.15
N LYS A 279 7.50 -22.92 -2.52
CA LYS A 279 6.76 -24.05 -3.12
C LYS A 279 5.36 -24.16 -2.54
N ALA A 280 4.38 -24.29 -3.42
CA ALA A 280 3.00 -24.62 -3.07
C ALA A 280 2.92 -26.07 -2.59
N ASN A 281 2.93 -26.31 -1.27
CA ASN A 281 3.02 -27.65 -0.70
C ASN A 281 1.73 -28.44 -0.83
N GLN A 282 0.59 -27.84 -0.53
CA GLN A 282 -0.75 -28.41 -0.69
C GLN A 282 -1.66 -27.35 -1.30
N LEU A 283 -2.61 -27.79 -2.11
CA LEU A 283 -3.70 -26.99 -2.64
C LEU A 283 -5.00 -27.49 -2.01
N ARG A 284 -5.67 -26.63 -1.26
CA ARG A 284 -6.89 -26.98 -0.52
C ARG A 284 -8.08 -26.20 -1.08
N LEU A 285 -9.09 -26.93 -1.53
CA LEU A 285 -10.39 -26.38 -1.94
C LEU A 285 -11.35 -26.46 -0.74
N TYR A 286 -11.65 -25.33 -0.16
CA TYR A 286 -12.55 -25.22 0.98
C TYR A 286 -14.02 -25.11 0.58
N SER A 287 -14.90 -25.72 1.37
CA SER A 287 -16.33 -25.46 1.38
C SER A 287 -16.82 -25.50 2.83
N GLY A 288 -17.11 -24.34 3.40
CA GLY A 288 -17.29 -24.17 4.84
C GLY A 288 -16.05 -24.54 5.63
N ALA A 289 -16.18 -25.32 6.70
CA ALA A 289 -15.06 -25.81 7.52
C ALA A 289 -14.24 -26.94 6.88
N ARG A 290 -14.74 -27.57 5.82
CA ARG A 290 -14.10 -28.74 5.20
C ARG A 290 -13.32 -28.36 3.96
N TYR A 291 -12.26 -29.11 3.68
CA TYR A 291 -11.52 -28.95 2.42
C TYR A 291 -11.23 -30.30 1.76
N THR A 292 -11.00 -30.23 0.46
CA THR A 292 -10.46 -31.33 -0.34
C THR A 292 -9.10 -30.94 -0.88
N LEU A 293 -8.19 -31.94 -0.97
CA LEU A 293 -6.90 -31.74 -1.59
C LEU A 293 -7.04 -31.82 -3.11
N ALA A 294 -6.46 -30.86 -3.81
CA ALA A 294 -6.39 -30.84 -5.25
C ALA A 294 -4.94 -31.01 -5.72
N GLU A 295 -4.70 -31.73 -6.81
CA GLU A 295 -3.39 -31.84 -7.44
C GLU A 295 -3.10 -30.61 -8.34
N ARG A 296 -4.16 -29.99 -8.86
CA ARG A 296 -4.10 -28.83 -9.75
C ARG A 296 -5.34 -27.94 -9.57
N ILE A 297 -5.14 -26.65 -9.77
CA ILE A 297 -6.19 -25.62 -9.75
C ILE A 297 -6.12 -24.85 -11.06
N GLY A 298 -7.27 -24.68 -11.71
CA GLY A 298 -7.40 -23.96 -12.97
C GLY A 298 -7.88 -22.52 -12.80
N PRO A 299 -7.94 -21.77 -13.93
CA PRO A 299 -8.43 -20.39 -13.92
C PRO A 299 -9.87 -20.29 -13.40
N GLY A 300 -10.16 -19.20 -12.65
CA GLY A 300 -11.45 -18.93 -12.05
C GLY A 300 -11.72 -19.66 -10.73
N GLN A 301 -10.81 -20.51 -10.26
CA GLN A 301 -10.92 -21.22 -9.00
C GLN A 301 -10.16 -20.53 -7.88
N VAL A 302 -10.68 -20.62 -6.67
CA VAL A 302 -10.06 -20.12 -5.43
C VAL A 302 -9.59 -21.31 -4.59
N CYS A 303 -8.38 -21.23 -4.07
CA CYS A 303 -7.82 -22.24 -3.18
C CYS A 303 -6.98 -21.61 -2.06
N ALA A 304 -6.80 -22.37 -0.99
CA ALA A 304 -5.82 -22.09 0.04
C ALA A 304 -4.56 -22.92 -0.20
N VAL A 305 -3.40 -22.27 -0.16
CA VAL A 305 -2.09 -22.88 -0.40
C VAL A 305 -1.29 -22.90 0.89
N THR A 306 -0.64 -24.02 1.17
CA THR A 306 0.35 -24.13 2.25
C THR A 306 1.76 -24.06 1.70
N GLY A 307 2.70 -23.52 2.50
CA GLY A 307 4.12 -23.45 2.13
C GLY A 307 4.56 -22.10 1.56
N LEU A 308 3.65 -21.14 1.45
CA LEU A 308 3.97 -19.75 1.12
C LEU A 308 4.01 -18.93 2.41
N ILE A 309 5.18 -18.40 2.76
CA ILE A 309 5.40 -17.64 3.99
C ILE A 309 5.50 -16.15 3.69
N LYS A 310 6.09 -15.79 2.55
CA LYS A 310 6.35 -14.40 2.18
C LYS A 310 5.21 -13.71 1.43
N ALA A 311 4.34 -14.47 0.78
CA ALA A 311 3.22 -13.91 0.02
C ALA A 311 2.30 -13.04 0.90
N ARG A 312 1.86 -11.89 0.38
CA ARG A 312 1.00 -10.91 1.09
C ARG A 312 -0.35 -10.75 0.41
N PRO A 313 -1.42 -10.37 1.15
CA PRO A 313 -2.69 -10.01 0.54
C PRO A 313 -2.53 -8.82 -0.43
N GLY A 314 -3.14 -8.94 -1.61
CA GLY A 314 -3.02 -7.96 -2.70
C GLY A 314 -1.92 -8.29 -3.72
N GLU A 315 -1.00 -9.21 -3.42
CA GLU A 315 0.09 -9.58 -4.31
C GLU A 315 -0.41 -10.36 -5.53
N GLY A 316 0.10 -10.00 -6.71
CA GLY A 316 -0.08 -10.72 -7.97
C GLY A 316 1.08 -11.69 -8.20
N LEU A 317 0.76 -12.94 -8.52
CA LEU A 317 1.77 -13.97 -8.78
C LEU A 317 1.83 -14.32 -10.27
N GLY A 318 3.01 -14.52 -10.80
CA GLY A 318 3.24 -14.87 -12.20
C GLY A 318 2.90 -13.73 -13.16
N ALA A 319 1.93 -13.93 -14.07
CA ALA A 319 1.50 -12.91 -15.03
C ALA A 319 0.43 -11.94 -14.45
N GLU A 320 -0.05 -12.19 -13.23
CA GLU A 320 -1.03 -11.33 -12.57
C GLU A 320 -0.34 -10.11 -11.97
N ARG A 321 -1.03 -8.96 -11.99
CA ARG A 321 -0.53 -7.70 -11.40
C ARG A 321 -0.96 -7.61 -9.95
N ASP A 322 -0.21 -6.83 -9.18
CA ASP A 322 -0.62 -6.48 -7.82
C ASP A 322 -1.98 -5.79 -7.80
N GLY A 323 -2.70 -5.96 -6.70
CA GLY A 323 -3.98 -5.32 -6.48
C GLY A 323 -3.84 -3.83 -6.20
N ASP A 324 -4.96 -3.10 -6.36
CA ASP A 324 -5.02 -1.71 -5.92
C ASP A 324 -4.88 -1.62 -4.39
N LEU A 325 -4.27 -0.54 -3.92
CA LEU A 325 -4.20 -0.25 -2.49
C LEU A 325 -5.62 -0.06 -1.93
N PRO A 326 -5.89 -0.61 -0.73
CA PRO A 326 -7.18 -0.42 -0.07
C PRO A 326 -7.50 1.07 0.13
N VAL A 327 -8.78 1.42 0.02
CA VAL A 327 -9.31 2.77 0.26
C VAL A 327 -9.75 2.94 1.70
N LEU A 328 -10.23 1.83 2.28
CA LEU A 328 -10.68 1.84 3.67
C LEU A 328 -9.47 1.73 4.58
N GLU A 329 -9.26 2.75 5.39
CA GLU A 329 -8.16 2.82 6.34
C GLU A 329 -8.71 2.87 7.77
N PRO A 330 -8.00 2.28 8.74
CA PRO A 330 -8.33 2.41 10.15
C PRO A 330 -8.34 3.88 10.60
N VAL A 331 -9.22 4.20 11.54
CA VAL A 331 -9.39 5.57 12.06
C VAL A 331 -9.15 5.68 13.56
N LEU A 332 -8.98 4.56 14.24
CA LEU A 332 -8.74 4.48 15.67
C LEU A 332 -7.39 3.80 15.94
N SER A 333 -6.66 4.31 16.92
CA SER A 333 -5.42 3.70 17.41
C SER A 333 -5.58 3.36 18.89
N TYR A 334 -5.19 2.15 19.29
CA TYR A 334 -5.25 1.68 20.66
C TYR A 334 -3.91 1.19 21.13
N GLN A 335 -3.53 1.57 22.36
CA GLN A 335 -2.41 0.98 23.06
C GLN A 335 -2.78 -0.42 23.55
N VAL A 336 -1.93 -1.40 23.30
CA VAL A 336 -2.08 -2.77 23.81
C VAL A 336 -1.42 -2.87 25.18
N LEU A 337 -2.22 -3.07 26.20
CA LEU A 337 -1.76 -3.24 27.57
C LEU A 337 -1.57 -4.74 27.86
N LEU A 338 -0.33 -5.14 28.04
CA LEU A 338 0.03 -6.52 28.33
C LEU A 338 -0.18 -6.86 29.81
N PRO A 339 -0.48 -8.13 30.15
CA PRO A 339 -0.55 -8.58 31.53
C PRO A 339 0.82 -8.48 32.22
N GLU A 340 0.81 -8.34 33.52
CA GLU A 340 2.01 -8.21 34.35
C GLU A 340 2.98 -9.39 34.14
N GLY A 341 4.25 -9.08 33.82
CA GLY A 341 5.28 -10.09 33.58
C GLY A 341 5.27 -10.71 32.17
N ALA A 342 4.42 -10.24 31.23
CA ALA A 342 4.45 -10.71 29.86
C ALA A 342 5.70 -10.20 29.12
N ASP A 343 6.28 -11.06 28.28
CA ASP A 343 7.37 -10.68 27.39
C ASP A 343 6.82 -9.84 26.23
N VAL A 344 7.24 -8.59 26.18
CA VAL A 344 6.80 -7.60 25.19
C VAL A 344 7.20 -8.02 23.75
N HIS A 345 8.42 -8.54 23.56
CA HIS A 345 8.89 -8.97 22.24
C HIS A 345 8.15 -10.22 21.74
N ALA A 346 7.85 -11.16 22.67
CA ALA A 346 7.03 -12.32 22.32
C ALA A 346 5.59 -11.90 21.98
N ALA A 347 5.02 -10.92 22.68
CA ALA A 347 3.70 -10.36 22.39
C ALA A 347 3.70 -9.63 21.03
N LEU A 348 4.71 -8.82 20.77
CA LEU A 348 4.88 -8.12 19.49
C LEU A 348 4.93 -9.11 18.31
N GLY A 349 5.72 -10.20 18.44
CA GLY A 349 5.79 -11.24 17.42
C GLY A 349 4.44 -11.96 17.17
N LYS A 350 3.56 -12.06 18.19
CA LYS A 350 2.19 -12.60 18.02
C LYS A 350 1.27 -11.62 17.32
N LEU A 351 1.39 -10.33 17.63
CA LEU A 351 0.64 -9.26 16.97
C LEU A 351 1.03 -9.12 15.50
N HIS A 352 2.31 -9.19 15.15
CA HIS A 352 2.75 -9.20 13.74
C HIS A 352 2.22 -10.39 12.94
N ARG A 353 2.04 -11.57 13.58
CA ARG A 353 1.38 -12.70 12.92
C ARG A 353 -0.11 -12.42 12.63
N LEU A 354 -0.79 -11.67 13.49
CA LEU A 354 -2.16 -11.22 13.22
C LEU A 354 -2.18 -10.12 12.15
N GLU A 355 -1.19 -9.27 12.11
CA GLU A 355 -1.01 -8.27 11.06
C GLU A 355 -0.79 -8.91 9.67
N GLU A 356 -0.14 -10.09 9.59
CA GLU A 356 -0.08 -10.83 8.33
C GLU A 356 -1.47 -11.23 7.80
N GLU A 357 -2.41 -11.56 8.71
CA GLU A 357 -3.81 -11.88 8.36
C GLU A 357 -4.63 -10.60 8.08
N GLU A 358 -4.38 -9.55 8.84
CA GLU A 358 -5.04 -8.24 8.76
C GLU A 358 -3.99 -7.12 8.65
N PRO A 359 -3.49 -6.84 7.43
CA PRO A 359 -2.40 -5.87 7.24
C PRO A 359 -2.73 -4.45 7.75
N GLN A 360 -4.01 -4.10 7.81
CA GLN A 360 -4.44 -2.78 8.29
C GLN A 360 -4.43 -2.64 9.83
N LEU A 361 -4.07 -3.71 10.55
CA LEU A 361 -3.86 -3.65 11.99
C LEU A 361 -2.70 -2.71 12.37
N HIS A 362 -1.74 -2.47 11.46
CA HIS A 362 -0.60 -1.58 11.62
C HIS A 362 -0.03 -1.61 13.04
N VAL A 363 0.67 -2.69 13.36
CA VAL A 363 1.28 -2.89 14.67
C VAL A 363 2.51 -1.99 14.79
N VAL A 364 2.47 -0.98 15.65
CA VAL A 364 3.55 -0.03 15.86
C VAL A 364 4.16 -0.24 17.23
N TRP A 365 5.47 -0.47 17.28
CA TRP A 365 6.25 -0.47 18.50
C TRP A 365 6.88 0.90 18.72
N ASN A 366 6.52 1.57 19.81
CA ASN A 366 7.14 2.82 20.22
C ASN A 366 8.27 2.52 21.22
N GLU A 367 9.52 2.56 20.76
CA GLU A 367 10.69 2.26 21.59
C GLU A 367 10.87 3.25 22.74
N THR A 368 10.54 4.52 22.52
CA THR A 368 10.71 5.59 23.53
C THR A 368 9.77 5.40 24.71
N LEU A 369 8.52 5.01 24.46
CA LEU A 369 7.51 4.80 25.49
C LEU A 369 7.43 3.35 25.95
N GLY A 370 8.00 2.40 25.22
CA GLY A 370 7.87 0.97 25.49
C GLY A 370 6.45 0.45 25.28
N GLU A 371 5.72 1.00 24.30
CA GLU A 371 4.31 0.76 24.06
C GLU A 371 4.05 0.11 22.71
N ILE A 372 3.10 -0.82 22.66
CA ILE A 372 2.59 -1.38 21.40
C ILE A 372 1.27 -0.70 21.07
N HIS A 373 1.14 -0.19 19.86
CA HIS A 373 -0.10 0.39 19.33
C HIS A 373 -0.61 -0.43 18.14
N VAL A 374 -1.94 -0.52 18.03
CA VAL A 374 -2.65 -1.16 16.91
C VAL A 374 -3.70 -0.22 16.35
N GLN A 375 -3.95 -0.30 15.05
CA GLN A 375 -4.96 0.51 14.37
C GLN A 375 -6.19 -0.34 14.03
N LEU A 376 -7.38 0.22 14.20
CA LEU A 376 -8.66 -0.49 14.05
C LEU A 376 -9.71 0.41 13.39
N MET A 377 -10.67 -0.22 12.72
CA MET A 377 -11.83 0.46 12.13
C MET A 377 -12.88 0.82 13.18
N GLY A 378 -13.05 -0.03 14.21
CA GLY A 378 -14.08 0.15 15.22
C GLY A 378 -13.89 -0.70 16.46
N GLU A 379 -14.78 -0.53 17.45
CA GLU A 379 -14.68 -1.16 18.76
C GLU A 379 -15.00 -2.66 18.76
N ILE A 380 -15.83 -3.14 17.83
CA ILE A 380 -16.11 -4.58 17.72
C ILE A 380 -14.86 -5.33 17.25
N GLN A 381 -14.07 -4.72 16.37
CA GLN A 381 -12.79 -5.30 15.95
C GLN A 381 -11.81 -5.42 17.13
N LEU A 382 -11.84 -4.46 18.07
CA LEU A 382 -11.04 -4.51 19.29
C LEU A 382 -11.35 -5.74 20.16
N GLU A 383 -12.64 -6.02 20.37
CA GLU A 383 -13.08 -7.19 21.15
C GLU A 383 -12.74 -8.51 20.47
N VAL A 384 -12.84 -8.54 19.14
CA VAL A 384 -12.43 -9.69 18.32
C VAL A 384 -10.92 -9.92 18.45
N LEU A 385 -10.12 -8.87 18.33
CA LEU A 385 -8.66 -8.92 18.49
C LEU A 385 -8.27 -9.46 19.89
N LYS A 386 -8.91 -8.96 20.96
CA LYS A 386 -8.72 -9.46 22.30
C LYS A 386 -9.01 -10.96 22.40
N SER A 387 -10.14 -11.39 21.86
CA SER A 387 -10.56 -12.79 21.86
C SER A 387 -9.60 -13.69 21.07
N LEU A 388 -9.11 -13.23 19.91
CA LEU A 388 -8.14 -13.97 19.10
C LEU A 388 -6.79 -14.13 19.84
N LEU A 389 -6.29 -13.07 20.47
CA LEU A 389 -5.06 -13.12 21.26
C LEU A 389 -5.16 -14.08 22.41
N ALA A 390 -6.30 -14.07 23.13
CA ALA A 390 -6.55 -15.00 24.23
C ALA A 390 -6.67 -16.45 23.76
N GLN A 391 -7.46 -16.72 22.71
CA GLN A 391 -7.75 -18.07 22.24
C GLN A 391 -6.57 -18.73 21.52
N ARG A 392 -5.90 -18.00 20.61
CA ARG A 392 -4.83 -18.57 19.78
C ARG A 392 -3.47 -18.57 20.47
N TYR A 393 -3.20 -17.55 21.29
CA TYR A 393 -1.88 -17.34 21.86
C TYR A 393 -1.83 -17.36 23.38
N GLY A 394 -2.98 -17.55 24.05
CA GLY A 394 -3.07 -17.52 25.51
C GLY A 394 -2.65 -16.16 26.11
N LEU A 395 -2.77 -15.08 25.34
CA LEU A 395 -2.39 -13.74 25.75
C LEU A 395 -3.63 -12.91 26.07
N ASP A 396 -3.91 -12.71 27.36
CA ASP A 396 -5.03 -11.88 27.80
C ASP A 396 -4.59 -10.42 27.89
N VAL A 397 -4.92 -9.63 26.88
CA VAL A 397 -4.58 -8.21 26.79
C VAL A 397 -5.76 -7.34 27.20
N SER A 398 -5.46 -6.13 27.65
CA SER A 398 -6.42 -5.03 27.70
C SER A 398 -5.95 -3.89 26.77
N PHE A 399 -6.83 -2.92 26.54
CA PHE A 399 -6.50 -1.81 25.65
C PHE A 399 -6.62 -0.50 26.41
N GLY A 400 -5.69 0.40 26.16
CA GLY A 400 -5.73 1.77 26.65
C GLY A 400 -6.85 2.58 25.99
N PRO A 401 -7.05 3.83 26.39
CA PRO A 401 -8.00 4.72 25.75
C PRO A 401 -7.64 4.88 24.26
N GLY A 402 -8.60 4.67 23.39
CA GLY A 402 -8.39 4.82 21.94
C GLY A 402 -8.12 6.27 21.54
N GLY A 403 -7.13 6.48 20.70
CA GLY A 403 -6.85 7.75 20.02
C GLY A 403 -7.52 7.84 18.66
N ILE A 404 -7.77 9.04 18.20
CA ILE A 404 -8.24 9.32 16.84
C ILE A 404 -7.00 9.44 15.93
N LEU A 405 -7.06 8.84 14.78
CA LEU A 405 -6.05 9.01 13.73
C LEU A 405 -6.39 10.27 12.93
N TYR A 406 -5.71 11.36 13.26
CA TYR A 406 -5.81 12.60 12.52
C TYR A 406 -5.01 12.54 11.22
N LYS A 407 -5.35 13.41 10.27
CA LYS A 407 -4.55 13.69 9.07
C LYS A 407 -4.36 15.19 8.94
N GLU A 408 -3.37 15.60 8.15
CA GLU A 408 -3.14 17.02 7.87
C GLU A 408 -3.19 17.30 6.37
N THR A 409 -3.49 18.54 6.02
CA THR A 409 -3.53 19.00 4.64
C THR A 409 -3.24 20.49 4.56
N ILE A 410 -3.17 21.02 3.35
CA ILE A 410 -3.06 22.45 3.07
C ILE A 410 -4.33 22.97 2.41
N THR A 411 -4.58 24.27 2.52
CA THR A 411 -5.78 24.92 1.94
C THR A 411 -5.46 25.84 0.77
N GLU A 412 -4.19 26.21 0.59
CA GLU A 412 -3.71 27.03 -0.54
C GLU A 412 -2.41 26.46 -1.10
N ALA A 413 -2.14 26.74 -2.36
CA ALA A 413 -0.90 26.32 -2.99
C ALA A 413 0.28 27.10 -2.41
N ILE A 414 1.38 26.40 -2.16
CA ILE A 414 2.62 26.95 -1.60
C ILE A 414 3.83 26.36 -2.33
N GLU A 415 4.90 27.14 -2.41
CA GLU A 415 6.22 26.63 -2.83
C GLU A 415 7.03 26.20 -1.62
N GLY A 416 7.59 25.00 -1.67
CA GLY A 416 8.59 24.53 -0.73
C GLY A 416 9.97 24.47 -1.40
N VAL A 417 10.99 24.95 -0.71
CA VAL A 417 12.38 24.97 -1.20
C VAL A 417 13.27 24.17 -0.24
N GLY A 418 14.00 23.21 -0.77
CA GLY A 418 14.97 22.44 -0.02
C GLY A 418 16.32 22.51 -0.68
N HIS A 419 17.34 22.85 0.12
CA HIS A 419 18.71 22.93 -0.31
C HIS A 419 19.59 22.05 0.57
N TYR A 420 20.47 21.28 -0.06
CA TYR A 420 21.41 20.42 0.66
C TYR A 420 22.79 20.51 0.03
N GLU A 421 23.69 21.23 0.70
CA GLU A 421 25.04 21.54 0.23
C GLU A 421 26.06 21.43 1.38
N PRO A 422 26.23 20.26 2.02
CA PRO A 422 27.40 20.02 2.83
C PRO A 422 28.65 19.92 1.95
N LEU A 423 29.83 19.92 2.54
CA LEU A 423 31.08 19.91 1.80
C LEU A 423 31.12 18.82 0.70
N ARG A 424 31.24 19.20 -0.56
CA ARG A 424 31.26 18.37 -1.79
C ARG A 424 29.92 17.71 -2.17
N HIS A 425 28.83 18.18 -1.62
CA HIS A 425 27.48 17.75 -1.99
C HIS A 425 26.69 18.95 -2.49
N TYR A 426 25.71 18.75 -3.35
CA TYR A 426 24.86 19.83 -3.84
C TYR A 426 23.56 19.30 -4.41
N ALA A 427 22.44 19.70 -3.85
CA ALA A 427 21.13 19.56 -4.47
C ALA A 427 20.20 20.68 -4.04
N GLU A 428 19.45 21.23 -4.97
CA GLU A 428 18.35 22.17 -4.70
C GLU A 428 17.09 21.68 -5.39
N VAL A 429 15.98 21.71 -4.67
CA VAL A 429 14.67 21.21 -5.11
C VAL A 429 13.59 22.24 -4.78
N HIS A 430 12.79 22.58 -5.76
CA HIS A 430 11.62 23.44 -5.62
C HIS A 430 10.36 22.64 -5.91
N LEU A 431 9.48 22.56 -4.93
CA LEU A 431 8.22 21.81 -5.00
C LEU A 431 7.04 22.77 -4.88
N LYS A 432 6.06 22.59 -5.74
CA LYS A 432 4.76 23.20 -5.60
C LYS A 432 3.83 22.22 -4.88
N LEU A 433 3.35 22.58 -3.72
CA LEU A 433 2.34 21.85 -2.95
C LEU A 433 0.98 22.49 -3.22
N GLU A 434 0.02 21.72 -3.72
CA GLU A 434 -1.33 22.19 -4.07
C GLU A 434 -2.39 21.34 -3.35
N PRO A 435 -3.42 21.98 -2.78
CA PRO A 435 -4.51 21.22 -2.18
C PRO A 435 -5.32 20.47 -3.26
N LEU A 436 -5.76 19.27 -2.93
CA LEU A 436 -6.65 18.44 -3.73
C LEU A 436 -8.04 18.34 -3.07
N PRO A 437 -9.06 17.90 -3.81
CA PRO A 437 -10.35 17.53 -3.23
C PRO A 437 -10.18 16.46 -2.14
N ARG A 438 -11.06 16.48 -1.13
CA ARG A 438 -11.02 15.51 -0.04
C ARG A 438 -11.13 14.05 -0.53
N GLY A 439 -10.30 13.18 0.04
CA GLY A 439 -10.22 11.77 -0.34
C GLY A 439 -9.40 11.50 -1.59
N SER A 440 -8.68 12.49 -2.11
CA SER A 440 -7.79 12.32 -3.27
C SER A 440 -6.44 11.70 -2.91
N GLY A 441 -6.08 11.68 -1.63
CA GLY A 441 -4.77 11.21 -1.16
C GLY A 441 -3.60 12.07 -1.64
N MET A 442 -2.41 11.48 -1.70
CA MET A 442 -1.21 12.14 -2.18
C MET A 442 -1.03 11.93 -3.69
N GLN A 443 -0.62 12.96 -4.41
CA GLN A 443 -0.29 12.88 -5.83
C GLN A 443 1.06 13.54 -6.09
N PHE A 444 1.87 12.92 -6.94
CA PHE A 444 3.19 13.42 -7.28
C PHE A 444 3.32 13.66 -8.78
N ALA A 445 4.00 14.75 -9.16
CA ALA A 445 4.18 15.13 -10.56
C ALA A 445 5.49 15.90 -10.75
N ALA A 446 5.95 15.97 -12.00
CA ALA A 446 7.05 16.85 -12.40
C ALA A 446 6.59 17.77 -13.52
N ASP A 447 6.79 19.07 -13.33
CA ASP A 447 6.59 20.15 -14.32
C ASP A 447 7.87 21.00 -14.40
N CYS A 448 9.00 20.32 -14.48
CA CYS A 448 10.32 20.92 -14.56
C CYS A 448 10.90 20.68 -15.96
N ARG A 449 11.45 21.74 -16.58
CA ARG A 449 12.10 21.62 -17.89
C ARG A 449 13.39 20.84 -17.77
N GLU A 450 13.68 19.98 -18.75
CA GLU A 450 14.90 19.17 -18.81
C GLU A 450 16.18 20.03 -18.85
N GLU A 451 16.08 21.26 -19.38
CA GLU A 451 17.17 22.25 -19.39
C GLU A 451 17.51 22.79 -17.97
N VAL A 452 16.55 22.72 -17.04
CA VAL A 452 16.70 23.18 -15.65
C VAL A 452 17.21 22.05 -14.76
N LEU A 453 16.63 20.85 -14.92
CA LEU A 453 17.04 19.65 -14.20
C LEU A 453 16.86 18.43 -15.12
N ASP A 454 17.91 17.61 -15.24
CA ASP A 454 17.88 16.39 -16.07
C ASP A 454 16.77 15.41 -15.63
N LYS A 455 16.19 14.69 -16.59
CA LYS A 455 15.08 13.75 -16.32
C LYS A 455 15.39 12.65 -15.31
N ASN A 456 16.63 12.22 -15.21
CA ASN A 456 16.99 11.19 -14.24
C ASN A 456 16.88 11.74 -12.82
N TRP A 457 17.34 12.97 -12.61
CA TRP A 457 17.17 13.65 -11.32
C TRP A 457 15.69 13.95 -11.01
N GLN A 458 14.89 14.32 -12.01
CA GLN A 458 13.45 14.51 -11.82
C GLN A 458 12.77 13.21 -11.37
N ARG A 459 13.09 12.07 -11.99
CA ARG A 459 12.57 10.76 -11.58
C ARG A 459 12.99 10.40 -10.18
N LEU A 460 14.24 10.67 -9.83
CA LEU A 460 14.77 10.40 -8.50
C LEU A 460 14.03 11.22 -7.43
N VAL A 461 13.76 12.51 -7.68
CA VAL A 461 12.94 13.34 -6.78
C VAL A 461 11.54 12.74 -6.61
N LEU A 462 10.89 12.28 -7.69
CA LEU A 462 9.58 11.64 -7.60
C LEU A 462 9.65 10.35 -6.77
N THR A 463 10.66 9.51 -6.97
CA THR A 463 10.90 8.32 -6.14
C THR A 463 11.04 8.70 -4.66
N HIS A 464 11.79 9.75 -4.35
CA HIS A 464 11.95 10.20 -2.96
C HIS A 464 10.68 10.79 -2.35
N LEU A 465 9.78 11.34 -3.16
CA LEU A 465 8.46 11.76 -2.70
C LEU A 465 7.55 10.55 -2.40
N GLU A 466 7.66 9.47 -3.17
CA GLU A 466 6.82 8.27 -3.03
C GLU A 466 7.31 7.33 -1.91
N GLU A 467 8.63 7.27 -1.65
CA GLU A 467 9.22 6.31 -0.70
C GLU A 467 8.92 6.62 0.78
N LYS A 468 8.49 7.85 1.11
CA LYS A 468 8.28 8.32 2.47
C LYS A 468 6.84 8.77 2.70
N GLN A 469 6.24 8.36 3.81
CA GLN A 469 5.02 8.97 4.32
C GLN A 469 5.34 10.36 4.87
N HIS A 470 4.89 11.40 4.18
CA HIS A 470 5.06 12.78 4.63
C HIS A 470 4.09 13.10 5.78
N VAL A 471 4.62 13.78 6.78
CA VAL A 471 3.83 14.21 7.96
C VAL A 471 3.64 15.73 7.97
N GLY A 472 2.53 16.16 8.53
CA GLY A 472 2.20 17.55 8.69
C GLY A 472 3.01 18.25 9.79
N VAL A 473 2.69 19.51 10.05
CA VAL A 473 3.42 20.38 10.99
C VAL A 473 2.58 20.84 12.18
N LEU A 474 1.30 20.45 12.25
CA LEU A 474 0.41 20.79 13.36
C LEU A 474 0.48 19.76 14.48
N THR A 475 0.43 18.48 14.13
CA THR A 475 0.39 17.36 15.07
C THR A 475 1.37 16.23 14.70
N GLY A 476 2.07 16.36 13.56
CA GLY A 476 2.88 15.29 12.99
C GLY A 476 2.04 14.18 12.34
N ALA A 477 0.75 14.39 12.16
CA ALA A 477 -0.13 13.43 11.52
C ALA A 477 0.17 13.30 10.01
N PRO A 478 -0.17 12.15 9.37
CA PRO A 478 0.07 11.95 7.95
C PRO A 478 -0.56 13.02 7.06
N LEU A 479 0.20 13.49 6.06
CA LEU A 479 -0.28 14.45 5.07
C LEU A 479 -1.20 13.74 4.07
N THR A 480 -2.28 14.40 3.67
CA THR A 480 -3.24 13.88 2.67
C THR A 480 -3.85 15.00 1.82
N ASP A 481 -4.43 14.63 0.69
CA ASP A 481 -5.12 15.53 -0.24
C ASP A 481 -4.23 16.69 -0.71
N VAL A 482 -2.98 16.35 -1.03
CA VAL A 482 -1.98 17.30 -1.54
C VAL A 482 -1.32 16.74 -2.79
N LYS A 483 -1.24 17.57 -3.83
CA LYS A 483 -0.42 17.30 -4.99
C LYS A 483 0.93 18.00 -4.83
N ILE A 484 2.00 17.26 -4.91
CA ILE A 484 3.37 17.79 -4.89
C ILE A 484 3.96 17.71 -6.29
N THR A 485 4.30 18.85 -6.86
CA THR A 485 4.84 18.96 -8.21
C THR A 485 6.25 19.53 -8.16
N LEU A 486 7.23 18.81 -8.71
CA LEU A 486 8.58 19.34 -8.93
C LEU A 486 8.53 20.41 -10.01
N ILE A 487 8.84 21.67 -9.67
CA ILE A 487 8.78 22.82 -10.59
C ILE A 487 10.17 23.32 -11.01
N ALA A 488 11.17 23.18 -10.16
CA ALA A 488 12.55 23.53 -10.47
C ALA A 488 13.51 22.75 -9.57
N GLY A 489 14.76 22.68 -9.98
CA GLY A 489 15.82 22.09 -9.18
C GLY A 489 17.18 22.30 -9.83
N ARG A 490 18.25 22.08 -9.09
CA ARG A 490 19.61 22.22 -9.59
C ARG A 490 20.49 21.10 -9.06
N ALA A 491 21.28 20.52 -9.97
CA ALA A 491 22.33 19.58 -9.69
C ALA A 491 23.68 20.20 -10.05
N HIS A 492 24.74 19.75 -9.37
CA HIS A 492 26.12 20.12 -9.75
C HIS A 492 26.81 18.91 -10.35
N LEU A 493 27.43 19.08 -11.53
CA LEU A 493 28.01 18.00 -12.34
C LEU A 493 29.07 17.12 -11.61
N LYS A 494 29.69 17.64 -10.55
CA LYS A 494 30.77 16.96 -9.80
C LYS A 494 30.44 16.67 -8.35
N HIS A 495 29.35 17.25 -7.83
CA HIS A 495 29.09 17.26 -6.39
C HIS A 495 27.64 16.85 -6.06
N THR A 496 26.86 16.39 -7.03
CA THR A 496 25.51 15.90 -6.77
C THR A 496 25.48 14.39 -6.81
N GLU A 497 24.99 13.82 -5.73
CA GLU A 497 24.72 12.38 -5.56
C GLU A 497 23.24 12.14 -5.32
N GLY A 498 22.79 10.89 -5.46
CA GLY A 498 21.36 10.55 -5.31
C GLY A 498 20.81 10.88 -3.92
N GLY A 499 21.61 10.66 -2.88
CA GLY A 499 21.26 10.97 -1.51
C GLY A 499 21.05 12.46 -1.23
N ASP A 500 21.70 13.34 -1.99
CA ASP A 500 21.55 14.80 -1.86
C ASP A 500 20.15 15.24 -2.26
N PHE A 501 19.62 14.68 -3.34
CA PHE A 501 18.25 14.94 -3.78
C PHE A 501 17.23 14.41 -2.78
N ARG A 502 17.49 13.28 -2.11
CA ARG A 502 16.62 12.80 -1.02
C ARG A 502 16.55 13.85 0.09
N GLN A 503 17.70 14.32 0.55
CA GLN A 503 17.79 15.33 1.61
C GLN A 503 17.14 16.65 1.21
N ALA A 504 17.39 17.12 0.00
CA ALA A 504 16.78 18.35 -0.51
C ALA A 504 15.26 18.20 -0.69
N THR A 505 14.76 17.06 -1.20
CA THR A 505 13.34 16.80 -1.41
C THR A 505 12.56 16.80 -0.10
N TYR A 506 13.06 16.09 0.92
CA TYR A 506 12.38 16.05 2.23
C TYR A 506 12.32 17.42 2.89
N ARG A 507 13.41 18.18 2.80
CA ARG A 507 13.46 19.57 3.29
C ARG A 507 12.51 20.48 2.52
N ALA A 508 12.41 20.31 1.20
CA ALA A 508 11.50 21.11 0.40
C ALA A 508 10.02 20.88 0.79
N VAL A 509 9.60 19.62 0.99
CA VAL A 509 8.25 19.32 1.48
C VAL A 509 8.04 19.95 2.85
N ARG A 510 8.96 19.73 3.78
CA ARG A 510 8.82 20.21 5.15
C ARG A 510 8.84 21.72 5.24
N GLN A 511 9.76 22.38 4.54
CA GLN A 511 9.84 23.85 4.47
C GLN A 511 8.57 24.46 3.89
N GLY A 512 8.01 23.87 2.83
CA GLY A 512 6.71 24.32 2.26
C GLY A 512 5.56 24.20 3.26
N LEU A 513 5.49 23.12 4.04
CA LEU A 513 4.49 22.95 5.09
C LEU A 513 4.66 23.95 6.23
N MET A 514 5.90 24.23 6.65
CA MET A 514 6.19 25.27 7.65
C MET A 514 5.77 26.66 7.17
N MET A 515 6.05 27.00 5.91
CA MET A 515 5.59 28.23 5.29
C MET A 515 4.05 28.31 5.22
N ALA A 516 3.38 27.19 4.90
CA ALA A 516 1.92 27.12 4.92
C ALA A 516 1.35 27.35 6.32
N ALA A 517 1.97 26.77 7.35
CA ALA A 517 1.56 26.97 8.74
C ALA A 517 1.74 28.43 9.20
N GLN A 518 2.85 29.09 8.84
CA GLN A 518 3.12 30.48 9.16
C GLN A 518 2.02 31.42 8.65
N ILE A 519 1.41 31.11 7.51
CA ILE A 519 0.31 31.90 6.94
C ILE A 519 -1.08 31.30 7.24
N HIS A 520 -1.17 30.36 8.18
CA HIS A 520 -2.42 29.68 8.59
C HIS A 520 -3.15 28.97 7.44
N LYS A 521 -2.39 28.29 6.56
CA LYS A 521 -2.92 27.53 5.40
C LYS A 521 -2.74 26.02 5.54
N THR A 522 -2.40 25.55 6.72
CA THR A 522 -2.48 24.15 7.12
C THR A 522 -3.81 23.87 7.80
N GLN A 523 -4.29 22.64 7.68
CA GLN A 523 -5.56 22.22 8.27
C GLN A 523 -5.46 20.81 8.84
N LEU A 524 -5.88 20.67 10.11
CA LEU A 524 -6.05 19.37 10.74
C LEU A 524 -7.37 18.75 10.30
N LEU A 525 -7.34 17.46 9.97
CA LEU A 525 -8.48 16.68 9.56
C LEU A 525 -8.74 15.58 10.57
N GLU A 526 -10.01 15.31 10.85
CA GLU A 526 -10.48 14.20 11.65
C GLU A 526 -11.43 13.29 10.87
N PRO A 527 -11.52 12.00 11.19
CA PRO A 527 -12.48 11.10 10.57
C PRO A 527 -13.90 11.45 11.01
N TRP A 528 -14.84 11.34 10.08
CA TRP A 528 -16.27 11.55 10.30
C TRP A 528 -17.04 10.28 10.01
N TYR A 529 -18.07 10.02 10.83
CA TYR A 529 -19.05 8.96 10.58
C TYR A 529 -20.31 9.53 9.93
N ALA A 530 -20.81 8.82 8.91
CA ALA A 530 -22.22 8.88 8.56
C ALA A 530 -22.97 7.95 9.51
N PHE A 531 -24.04 8.41 10.11
CA PHE A 531 -24.83 7.62 11.04
C PHE A 531 -26.28 7.46 10.60
N ARG A 532 -26.87 6.33 10.98
CA ARG A 532 -28.31 6.08 10.96
C ARG A 532 -28.74 5.62 12.33
N LEU A 533 -29.54 6.43 12.99
CA LEU A 533 -30.04 6.21 14.33
C LEU A 533 -31.56 5.94 14.28
N GLU A 534 -31.98 4.75 14.70
CA GLU A 534 -33.35 4.35 14.83
C GLU A 534 -33.72 4.29 16.30
N LEU A 535 -34.75 4.98 16.72
CA LEU A 535 -35.12 5.12 18.12
C LEU A 535 -36.61 5.44 18.28
N PRO A 536 -37.16 5.19 19.51
CA PRO A 536 -38.53 5.57 19.81
C PRO A 536 -38.74 7.08 19.64
N ALA A 537 -39.89 7.48 19.07
CA ALA A 537 -40.22 8.89 18.79
C ALA A 537 -40.08 9.81 20.02
N GLU A 538 -40.30 9.28 21.24
CA GLU A 538 -40.12 10.00 22.49
C GLU A 538 -38.66 10.44 22.80
N ASN A 539 -37.68 9.77 22.20
CA ASN A 539 -36.25 9.99 22.42
C ASN A 539 -35.58 10.87 21.37
N VAL A 540 -36.28 11.21 20.26
CA VAL A 540 -35.70 11.95 19.11
C VAL A 540 -35.13 13.29 19.52
N GLY A 541 -35.84 14.06 20.36
CA GLY A 541 -35.39 15.38 20.81
C GLY A 541 -34.06 15.31 21.57
N ARG A 542 -33.88 14.29 22.38
CA ARG A 542 -32.59 14.03 23.06
C ARG A 542 -31.48 13.72 22.07
N ALA A 543 -31.72 12.80 21.16
CA ALA A 543 -30.75 12.40 20.16
C ALA A 543 -30.31 13.59 19.28
N MET A 544 -31.25 14.42 18.85
CA MET A 544 -30.93 15.64 18.08
C MET A 544 -30.02 16.59 18.86
N ASN A 545 -30.30 16.81 20.16
CA ASN A 545 -29.49 17.65 21.01
C ASN A 545 -28.08 17.03 21.23
N ASP A 546 -28.00 15.74 21.52
CA ASP A 546 -26.74 15.02 21.70
C ASP A 546 -25.85 15.13 20.45
N ILE A 547 -26.40 14.89 19.25
CA ILE A 547 -25.67 14.99 17.97
C ILE A 547 -25.18 16.44 17.73
N GLN A 548 -26.00 17.46 18.05
CA GLN A 548 -25.54 18.84 17.92
C GLN A 548 -24.41 19.17 18.89
N GLN A 549 -24.47 18.69 20.13
CA GLN A 549 -23.39 18.87 21.12
C GLN A 549 -22.10 18.16 20.69
N MET A 550 -22.21 17.04 19.97
CA MET A 550 -21.08 16.33 19.37
C MET A 550 -20.48 17.03 18.15
N GLY A 551 -21.01 18.18 17.72
CA GLY A 551 -20.56 18.86 16.49
C GLY A 551 -21.09 18.23 15.20
N GLY A 552 -22.05 17.31 15.30
CA GLY A 552 -22.64 16.61 14.16
C GLY A 552 -23.77 17.41 13.49
N SER A 553 -24.18 16.94 12.34
CA SER A 553 -25.33 17.43 11.58
C SER A 553 -26.27 16.27 11.26
N PHE A 554 -27.58 16.54 11.13
CA PHE A 554 -28.59 15.56 10.83
C PHE A 554 -29.64 16.09 9.85
N ASP A 555 -30.22 15.15 9.10
CA ASP A 555 -31.34 15.39 8.21
C ASP A 555 -32.67 15.44 9.02
N PRO A 556 -33.74 15.97 8.44
CA PRO A 556 -35.06 15.97 9.09
C PRO A 556 -35.45 14.55 9.52
N PRO A 557 -35.92 14.37 10.78
CA PRO A 557 -36.32 13.06 11.29
C PRO A 557 -37.43 12.43 10.44
N GLN A 558 -37.30 11.15 10.14
CA GLN A 558 -38.30 10.37 9.41
C GLN A 558 -39.01 9.43 10.38
N THR A 559 -40.28 9.72 10.66
CA THR A 559 -41.10 8.87 11.53
C THR A 559 -41.74 7.75 10.71
N ALA A 560 -41.65 6.52 11.22
CA ALA A 560 -42.24 5.36 10.59
C ALA A 560 -43.81 5.47 10.55
N PRO A 561 -44.50 4.79 9.64
CA PRO A 561 -45.96 4.88 9.51
C PRO A 561 -46.73 4.48 10.79
N ASP A 562 -46.12 3.70 11.66
CA ASP A 562 -46.68 3.30 12.96
C ASP A 562 -46.61 4.42 14.03
N GLY A 563 -45.88 5.49 13.77
CA GLY A 563 -45.70 6.62 14.67
C GLY A 563 -44.86 6.33 15.92
N GLN A 564 -44.33 5.10 16.06
CA GLN A 564 -43.58 4.70 17.27
C GLN A 564 -42.07 4.82 17.12
N THR A 565 -41.54 4.61 15.92
CA THR A 565 -40.11 4.63 15.62
C THR A 565 -39.78 5.81 14.73
N THR A 566 -38.67 6.47 14.99
CA THR A 566 -38.13 7.55 14.16
C THR A 566 -36.69 7.25 13.78
N THR A 567 -36.39 7.48 12.52
CA THR A 567 -35.03 7.37 11.98
C THR A 567 -34.42 8.77 11.84
N LEU A 568 -33.21 8.93 12.33
CA LEU A 568 -32.40 10.13 12.19
C LEU A 568 -31.10 9.75 11.45
N THR A 569 -30.83 10.42 10.33
CA THR A 569 -29.62 10.26 9.54
C THR A 569 -28.78 11.52 9.60
N GLY A 570 -27.46 11.38 9.42
CA GLY A 570 -26.58 12.53 9.43
C GLY A 570 -25.10 12.17 9.50
N THR A 571 -24.29 13.15 9.85
CA THR A 571 -22.84 12.96 10.01
C THR A 571 -22.34 13.61 11.29
N ALA A 572 -21.32 12.99 11.92
CA ALA A 572 -20.69 13.51 13.12
C ALA A 572 -19.21 13.09 13.22
N PRO A 573 -18.38 13.86 13.99
CA PRO A 573 -16.99 13.50 14.22
C PRO A 573 -16.86 12.15 14.89
N ALA A 574 -15.90 11.34 14.44
CA ALA A 574 -15.66 10.01 15.03
C ALA A 574 -15.19 10.14 16.49
N SER A 575 -14.48 11.20 16.83
CA SER A 575 -13.98 11.50 18.18
C SER A 575 -15.08 11.55 19.25
N THR A 576 -16.24 12.12 18.90
CA THR A 576 -17.39 12.28 19.80
C THR A 576 -18.43 11.16 19.65
N MET A 577 -18.57 10.60 18.46
CA MET A 577 -19.63 9.63 18.14
C MET A 577 -19.28 8.17 18.53
N ARG A 578 -18.01 7.81 18.69
CA ARG A 578 -17.58 6.41 18.89
C ARG A 578 -18.21 5.72 20.10
N SER A 579 -18.42 6.45 21.20
CA SER A 579 -19.00 5.90 22.44
C SER A 579 -20.54 6.05 22.49
N TYR A 580 -21.12 6.79 21.60
CA TYR A 580 -22.55 7.10 21.59
C TYR A 580 -23.50 5.90 21.41
N PRO A 581 -23.11 4.80 20.70
CA PRO A 581 -23.91 3.58 20.67
C PRO A 581 -24.30 3.06 22.06
N MET A 582 -23.40 3.13 23.05
CA MET A 582 -23.67 2.73 24.41
C MET A 582 -24.71 3.65 25.10
N ASP A 583 -24.59 4.95 24.89
CA ASP A 583 -25.52 5.94 25.42
C ASP A 583 -26.92 5.75 24.81
N VAL A 584 -27.01 5.49 23.49
CA VAL A 584 -28.26 5.20 22.79
C VAL A 584 -28.96 3.99 23.42
N VAL A 585 -28.25 2.89 23.59
CA VAL A 585 -28.79 1.67 24.26
C VAL A 585 -29.28 2.01 25.67
N GLY A 586 -28.51 2.81 26.42
CA GLY A 586 -28.83 3.20 27.79
C GLY A 586 -30.14 3.97 27.88
N TYR A 587 -30.28 5.09 27.19
CA TYR A 587 -31.46 5.95 27.33
C TYR A 587 -32.69 5.44 26.58
N THR A 588 -32.53 4.61 25.52
CA THR A 588 -33.63 3.98 24.81
C THR A 588 -34.08 2.65 25.44
N ARG A 589 -33.40 2.19 26.50
CA ARG A 589 -33.58 0.88 27.15
C ARG A 589 -33.45 -0.29 26.17
N GLY A 590 -32.46 -0.22 25.28
CA GLY A 590 -32.18 -1.25 24.29
C GLY A 590 -33.08 -1.23 23.05
N ARG A 591 -33.95 -0.20 22.90
CA ARG A 591 -34.85 -0.10 21.72
C ARG A 591 -34.26 0.78 20.61
N GLY A 592 -33.15 1.47 20.87
CA GLY A 592 -32.45 2.31 19.88
C GLY A 592 -31.32 1.55 19.22
N HIS A 593 -31.15 1.73 17.91
CA HIS A 593 -30.09 1.15 17.11
C HIS A 593 -29.34 2.23 16.37
N LEU A 594 -28.03 2.34 16.60
CA LEU A 594 -27.14 3.28 15.93
C LEU A 594 -26.19 2.52 15.03
N ASN A 595 -26.25 2.79 13.73
CA ASN A 595 -25.35 2.27 12.72
C ASN A 595 -24.40 3.39 12.30
N LEU A 596 -23.10 3.14 12.33
CA LEU A 596 -22.04 4.06 11.94
C LEU A 596 -21.31 3.53 10.70
N SER A 597 -20.92 4.41 9.81
CA SER A 597 -20.04 4.10 8.68
C SER A 597 -19.10 5.27 8.45
N LEU A 598 -17.84 4.99 8.08
CA LEU A 598 -16.86 6.04 7.82
C LEU A 598 -17.28 6.86 6.57
N ASP A 599 -17.40 8.17 6.75
CA ASP A 599 -17.74 9.11 5.67
C ASP A 599 -16.50 9.84 5.10
N GLY A 600 -15.33 9.57 5.63
CA GLY A 600 -14.06 10.17 5.23
C GLY A 600 -13.53 11.17 6.25
N TYR A 601 -12.60 11.99 5.80
CA TYR A 601 -11.93 13.00 6.63
C TYR A 601 -12.44 14.40 6.34
N ARG A 602 -12.74 15.18 7.40
CA ARG A 602 -13.20 16.55 7.31
C ARG A 602 -12.37 17.44 8.25
N PRO A 603 -12.45 18.78 8.13
CA PRO A 603 -11.80 19.69 9.07
C PRO A 603 -12.13 19.33 10.53
N CYS A 604 -11.12 19.26 11.37
CA CYS A 604 -11.27 18.95 12.78
C CYS A 604 -12.07 20.06 13.48
N HIS A 605 -13.14 19.70 14.19
CA HIS A 605 -14.06 20.65 14.82
C HIS A 605 -13.44 21.39 16.01
N ASN A 606 -12.48 20.76 16.70
CA ASN A 606 -11.77 21.32 17.85
C ASN A 606 -10.24 21.31 17.65
N ALA A 607 -9.79 21.68 16.46
CA ALA A 607 -8.38 21.55 16.05
C ALA A 607 -7.39 22.19 17.04
N GLU A 608 -7.70 23.38 17.60
CA GLU A 608 -6.83 24.08 18.52
C GLU A 608 -6.57 23.27 19.81
N GLU A 609 -7.61 22.65 20.36
CA GLU A 609 -7.50 21.78 21.54
C GLU A 609 -6.65 20.54 21.26
N VAL A 610 -6.86 19.89 20.10
CA VAL A 610 -6.11 18.71 19.68
C VAL A 610 -4.64 19.05 19.48
N ILE A 611 -4.33 20.13 18.76
CA ILE A 611 -2.94 20.58 18.53
C ILE A 611 -2.24 20.88 19.86
N ALA A 612 -2.92 21.56 20.76
CA ALA A 612 -2.37 21.87 22.08
C ALA A 612 -2.15 20.60 22.93
N ALA A 613 -3.06 19.63 22.84
CA ALA A 613 -2.95 18.36 23.57
C ALA A 613 -1.83 17.47 23.06
N VAL A 614 -1.62 17.44 21.73
CA VAL A 614 -0.53 16.66 21.10
C VAL A 614 0.82 17.30 21.37
N GLY A 615 0.89 18.65 21.37
CA GLY A 615 2.11 19.40 21.68
C GLY A 615 3.28 19.11 20.74
N TYR A 616 3.00 18.82 19.46
CA TYR A 616 4.03 18.52 18.48
C TYR A 616 4.85 19.78 18.10
N GLU A 617 6.16 19.66 18.18
CA GLU A 617 7.10 20.74 17.87
C GLU A 617 7.84 20.46 16.54
N PRO A 618 7.36 20.98 15.40
CA PRO A 618 7.86 20.64 14.08
C PRO A 618 9.32 21.04 13.83
N GLU A 619 9.83 22.04 14.56
CA GLU A 619 11.25 22.48 14.46
C GLU A 619 12.20 21.52 15.17
N HIS A 620 11.71 20.75 16.14
CA HIS A 620 12.51 19.79 16.90
C HIS A 620 12.42 18.35 16.34
N ASP A 621 11.66 18.14 15.25
CA ASP A 621 11.57 16.84 14.60
C ASP A 621 12.81 16.57 13.73
N LEU A 622 13.73 15.79 14.26
CA LEU A 622 14.99 15.45 13.59
C LEU A 622 14.80 14.53 12.38
N ASP A 623 13.73 13.74 12.36
CA ASP A 623 13.40 12.85 11.25
C ASP A 623 12.83 13.60 10.05
N ASN A 624 12.28 14.80 10.30
CA ASN A 624 11.67 15.66 9.30
C ASN A 624 12.20 17.10 9.36
N PRO A 625 13.49 17.32 9.13
CA PRO A 625 14.11 18.65 9.24
C PRO A 625 13.56 19.60 8.17
N ALA A 626 13.19 20.81 8.58
CA ALA A 626 12.73 21.87 7.70
C ALA A 626 13.87 22.78 7.20
N ASP A 627 14.92 22.87 7.98
CA ASP A 627 16.09 23.71 7.71
C ASP A 627 16.91 23.15 6.56
N SER A 628 17.53 24.03 5.79
CA SER A 628 18.38 23.65 4.67
C SER A 628 19.86 23.82 5.03
N VAL A 629 20.73 23.12 4.32
CA VAL A 629 22.19 23.16 4.51
C VAL A 629 22.81 23.84 3.30
N PHE A 630 23.53 24.93 3.53
CA PHE A 630 24.28 25.68 2.51
C PHE A 630 25.77 25.62 2.80
N CYS A 631 26.58 25.91 1.81
CA CYS A 631 28.04 25.95 1.94
C CYS A 631 28.58 27.35 1.64
N ALA A 632 29.40 27.89 2.54
CA ALA A 632 30.14 29.10 2.29
C ALA A 632 31.58 28.93 2.77
N HIS A 633 32.55 29.35 1.94
CA HIS A 633 33.99 29.26 2.23
C HIS A 633 34.45 27.84 2.61
N GLY A 634 33.83 26.81 2.04
CA GLY A 634 34.20 25.41 2.32
C GLY A 634 33.67 24.83 3.63
N ALA A 635 32.75 25.51 4.30
CA ALA A 635 32.08 25.02 5.49
C ALA A 635 30.56 25.02 5.29
N GLY A 636 29.91 23.87 5.60
CA GLY A 636 28.46 23.78 5.63
C GLY A 636 27.89 24.55 6.81
N PHE A 637 26.77 25.25 6.60
CA PHE A 637 26.00 25.91 7.66
C PHE A 637 24.52 25.71 7.46
N VAL A 638 23.79 25.68 8.56
CA VAL A 638 22.32 25.49 8.54
C VAL A 638 21.64 26.85 8.36
N VAL A 639 20.70 26.89 7.43
CA VAL A 639 19.81 28.04 7.21
C VAL A 639 18.43 27.67 7.69
N PRO A 640 17.85 28.41 8.66
CA PRO A 640 16.48 28.18 9.14
C PRO A 640 15.47 28.22 7.99
N TRP A 641 14.43 27.42 8.08
CA TRP A 641 13.41 27.25 7.03
C TRP A 641 12.77 28.57 6.57
N GLU A 642 12.62 29.56 7.43
CA GLU A 642 12.10 30.88 7.11
C GLU A 642 13.01 31.65 6.12
N GLN A 643 14.31 31.41 6.19
CA GLN A 643 15.32 32.16 5.43
C GLN A 643 15.79 31.42 4.16
N VAL A 644 15.38 30.17 3.94
CA VAL A 644 15.83 29.35 2.80
C VAL A 644 15.60 30.06 1.46
N ARG A 645 14.45 30.70 1.29
CA ARG A 645 14.10 31.43 0.07
C ARG A 645 15.04 32.60 -0.24
N SER A 646 15.66 33.20 0.76
CA SER A 646 16.63 34.30 0.55
C SER A 646 18.02 33.80 0.17
N HIS A 647 18.31 32.50 0.35
CA HIS A 647 19.59 31.87 0.06
C HIS A 647 19.54 30.93 -1.15
N MET A 648 18.36 30.61 -1.68
CA MET A 648 18.19 29.70 -2.84
C MET A 648 18.97 30.17 -4.08
N HIS A 649 19.50 29.21 -4.83
CA HIS A 649 20.30 29.46 -6.02
C HIS A 649 19.48 29.42 -7.33
N VAL A 650 18.27 28.91 -7.28
CA VAL A 650 17.36 28.77 -8.44
C VAL A 650 16.12 29.62 -8.22
N ASP A 651 15.70 30.36 -9.22
CA ASP A 651 14.41 31.05 -9.24
C ASP A 651 13.40 30.19 -10.01
N SER A 652 12.44 29.61 -9.32
CA SER A 652 11.37 28.77 -9.91
C SER A 652 10.35 29.59 -10.72
N GLY A 653 10.33 30.92 -10.54
CA GLY A 653 9.30 31.79 -11.10
C GLY A 653 7.96 31.78 -10.33
N TRP A 654 7.85 31.06 -9.24
CA TRP A 654 6.65 31.03 -8.39
C TRP A 654 6.28 32.40 -7.85
N GLY A 655 5.00 32.73 -7.85
CA GLY A 655 4.49 34.04 -7.34
C GLY A 655 4.73 35.24 -8.23
N LYS A 656 5.41 35.08 -9.36
CA LYS A 656 5.51 36.14 -10.36
C LYS A 656 4.28 36.08 -11.26
N THR A 657 3.35 37.02 -11.10
CA THR A 657 2.22 37.20 -12.02
C THR A 657 2.76 37.36 -13.44
N ALA A 658 2.29 36.52 -14.35
CA ALA A 658 2.62 36.62 -15.77
C ALA A 658 2.22 38.04 -16.25
N ARG A 659 3.20 38.88 -16.57
CA ARG A 659 2.93 40.08 -17.38
C ARG A 659 2.34 39.63 -18.71
N PRO A 660 1.29 40.28 -19.21
CA PRO A 660 0.79 39.98 -20.53
C PRO A 660 1.95 40.05 -21.55
N ALA A 661 2.03 39.05 -22.42
CA ALA A 661 3.04 39.00 -23.46
C ALA A 661 2.89 40.25 -24.35
N GLU A 662 3.79 41.22 -24.23
CA GLU A 662 4.06 42.18 -25.28
C GLU A 662 4.76 41.43 -26.38
N GLU A 663 4.05 41.24 -27.49
CA GLU A 663 4.61 40.76 -28.75
C GLU A 663 5.71 41.73 -29.23
N GLY A 664 6.87 41.21 -29.47
CA GLY A 664 7.85 41.87 -30.33
C GLY A 664 9.21 42.17 -29.73
N ALA A 665 10.17 41.37 -30.17
CA ALA A 665 11.60 41.67 -30.34
C ALA A 665 12.52 41.72 -29.11
N GLN A 666 13.59 40.93 -29.27
CA GLN A 666 14.86 40.97 -28.51
C GLN A 666 15.10 39.92 -27.44
N ASN A 667 15.23 38.67 -27.84
CA ASN A 667 15.60 37.56 -26.97
C ASN A 667 17.04 36.99 -27.23
N ARG A 668 17.99 37.83 -27.71
CA ARG A 668 19.39 37.38 -27.92
C ARG A 668 20.42 37.81 -26.87
N PRO A 669 20.31 38.94 -26.14
CA PRO A 669 21.36 39.32 -25.18
C PRO A 669 21.30 38.60 -23.85
N ARG A 670 20.13 38.19 -23.39
CA ARG A 670 19.97 37.58 -22.05
C ARG A 670 20.62 36.16 -21.90
N ARG A 671 20.64 35.36 -22.97
CA ARG A 671 21.29 34.04 -22.95
C ARG A 671 22.82 34.13 -22.80
N MET A 672 23.45 35.12 -23.42
CA MET A 672 24.92 35.32 -23.30
C MET A 672 25.34 35.89 -21.94
N ALA A 673 24.50 36.70 -21.30
CA ALA A 673 24.78 37.22 -19.97
C ALA A 673 24.68 36.15 -18.87
N ALA A 674 23.67 35.28 -18.90
CA ALA A 674 23.54 34.15 -17.98
C ALA A 674 24.69 33.13 -18.15
N TYR A 675 25.10 32.85 -19.39
CA TYR A 675 26.23 31.95 -19.66
C TYR A 675 27.58 32.55 -19.21
N ARG A 676 27.76 33.86 -19.31
CA ARG A 676 28.96 34.55 -18.81
C ARG A 676 29.01 34.62 -17.30
N ALA A 677 27.88 34.84 -16.63
CA ALA A 677 27.82 34.84 -15.18
C ALA A 677 28.21 33.45 -14.60
N THR A 678 27.71 32.35 -15.17
CA THR A 678 28.08 30.99 -14.75
C THR A 678 29.56 30.67 -14.96
N LEU A 679 30.17 31.17 -16.05
CA LEU A 679 31.60 31.01 -16.30
C LEU A 679 32.50 31.86 -15.37
N GLU A 680 32.02 33.04 -14.96
CA GLU A 680 32.70 33.91 -14.02
C GLU A 680 32.63 33.33 -12.59
N GLU A 681 31.49 32.75 -12.20
CA GLU A 681 31.32 32.05 -10.94
C GLU A 681 32.16 30.77 -10.87
N ASP A 682 32.25 29.99 -11.96
CA ASP A 682 33.14 28.82 -12.05
C ASP A 682 34.64 29.21 -11.97
N ALA A 683 35.02 30.36 -12.54
CA ALA A 683 36.37 30.87 -12.44
C ALA A 683 36.73 31.39 -11.02
N GLU A 684 35.72 31.93 -10.33
CA GLU A 684 35.91 32.41 -8.95
C GLU A 684 36.01 31.23 -7.97
N LEU A 685 35.20 30.22 -8.15
CA LEU A 685 35.24 28.93 -7.42
C LEU A 685 36.61 28.22 -7.67
N LEU A 686 37.10 28.22 -8.91
CA LEU A 686 38.40 27.64 -9.24
C LEU A 686 39.54 28.40 -8.53
N LYS A 687 39.46 29.74 -8.47
CA LYS A 687 40.45 30.58 -7.74
C LYS A 687 40.45 30.28 -6.22
N ILE A 688 39.25 30.14 -5.65
CA ILE A 688 39.09 29.80 -4.25
C ILE A 688 39.69 28.41 -3.97
N PHE A 689 39.43 27.45 -4.87
CA PHE A 689 40.00 26.10 -4.77
C PHE A 689 41.51 26.08 -4.88
N GLU A 690 42.09 26.82 -5.84
CA GLU A 690 43.57 26.92 -5.99
C GLU A 690 44.24 27.63 -4.82
N GLN A 691 43.56 28.60 -4.19
CA GLN A 691 44.07 29.26 -2.97
C GLN A 691 44.06 28.33 -1.75
N THR A 692 43.12 27.40 -1.70
CA THR A 692 42.94 26.51 -0.53
C THR A 692 43.75 25.21 -0.64
N TYR A 693 43.95 24.70 -1.85
CA TYR A 693 44.54 23.37 -2.08
C TYR A 693 45.76 23.34 -3.01
N GLY A 694 46.21 24.54 -3.48
CA GLY A 694 47.34 24.67 -4.40
C GLY A 694 46.98 24.46 -5.88
N PRO A 695 47.86 24.82 -6.82
CA PRO A 695 47.56 24.86 -8.23
C PRO A 695 47.30 23.48 -8.83
N ILE A 696 46.16 23.35 -9.54
CA ILE A 696 45.77 22.12 -10.23
C ILE A 696 46.67 21.94 -11.48
N LYS A 697 47.53 20.93 -11.48
CA LYS A 697 48.29 20.53 -12.66
C LYS A 697 47.36 19.80 -13.67
N ARG A 698 46.56 20.52 -14.43
CA ARG A 698 45.80 20.00 -15.56
C ARG A 698 46.11 20.77 -16.82
N ASP A 699 46.28 20.05 -17.93
CA ASP A 699 46.43 20.64 -19.26
C ASP A 699 45.09 21.29 -19.69
N PRO A 700 44.99 22.63 -19.76
CA PRO A 700 43.74 23.32 -20.09
C PRO A 700 43.23 23.05 -21.52
N LEU A 701 44.05 22.45 -22.38
CA LEU A 701 43.73 22.18 -23.80
C LEU A 701 43.15 20.77 -24.02
N ALA A 702 43.13 19.91 -23.02
CA ALA A 702 42.58 18.57 -23.18
C ALA A 702 41.06 18.57 -23.42
N ALA A 703 40.35 19.59 -22.93
CA ALA A 703 38.88 19.71 -23.09
C ALA A 703 38.43 20.23 -24.49
N PHE A 704 39.34 20.79 -25.31
CA PHE A 704 39.05 21.38 -26.62
C PHE A 704 39.52 20.54 -27.82
N ARG A 705 39.98 19.31 -27.61
CA ARG A 705 40.25 18.41 -28.74
C ARG A 705 38.92 17.90 -29.29
N PRO A 706 38.64 18.10 -30.60
CA PRO A 706 37.43 17.58 -31.21
C PRO A 706 37.44 16.06 -31.10
N ILE A 707 36.35 15.51 -30.57
CA ILE A 707 36.11 14.07 -30.55
C ILE A 707 35.98 13.60 -31.99
N GLN A 708 37.06 12.99 -32.55
CA GLN A 708 36.95 12.26 -33.80
C GLN A 708 35.92 11.13 -33.57
N LYS A 709 34.86 11.13 -34.38
CA LYS A 709 33.95 9.99 -34.50
C LYS A 709 34.77 8.80 -34.97
N THR A 710 35.21 7.97 -34.07
CA THR A 710 35.74 6.64 -34.40
C THR A 710 34.55 5.78 -34.82
N GLU A 711 34.64 5.27 -36.07
CA GLU A 711 33.81 4.17 -36.54
C GLU A 711 33.85 3.01 -35.52
N ARG A 712 32.71 2.36 -35.34
CA ARG A 712 32.61 1.19 -34.44
C ARG A 712 33.61 0.15 -34.90
N PRO A 713 34.58 -0.27 -34.07
CA PRO A 713 35.46 -1.36 -34.49
C PRO A 713 34.66 -2.65 -34.51
N ASP A 714 34.83 -3.43 -35.54
CA ASP A 714 34.35 -4.79 -35.65
C ASP A 714 34.83 -5.61 -34.44
N PHE A 715 33.92 -6.36 -33.90
CA PHE A 715 34.12 -7.17 -32.70
C PHE A 715 35.08 -8.34 -33.02
N ASN A 716 36.33 -8.26 -32.63
CA ASN A 716 37.30 -9.34 -32.76
C ASN A 716 37.65 -9.87 -31.36
N ALA A 717 37.12 -11.05 -31.02
CA ALA A 717 37.21 -11.68 -29.70
C ALA A 717 38.65 -12.11 -29.29
N GLU A 718 39.63 -12.03 -30.19
CA GLU A 718 40.99 -12.58 -29.93
C GLU A 718 41.99 -11.56 -29.37
N GLN A 719 41.61 -10.30 -29.13
CA GLN A 719 42.54 -9.24 -28.63
C GLN A 719 42.19 -8.66 -27.28
N TRP A 720 41.48 -9.38 -26.43
CA TRP A 720 41.22 -8.87 -25.08
C TRP A 720 42.35 -9.31 -24.13
N GLU A 721 43.31 -8.44 -23.88
CA GLU A 721 44.11 -8.52 -22.68
C GLU A 721 43.16 -8.29 -21.47
N ILE A 722 43.07 -9.29 -20.61
CA ILE A 722 42.24 -9.28 -19.40
C ILE A 722 42.84 -8.27 -18.42
N ALA A 723 42.30 -7.04 -18.41
CA ALA A 723 42.61 -6.10 -17.36
C ALA A 723 42.15 -6.69 -16.01
N PRO A 724 42.96 -6.56 -14.92
CA PRO A 724 42.59 -7.14 -13.63
C PRO A 724 41.25 -6.61 -13.13
N GLU A 725 40.36 -7.50 -12.71
CA GLU A 725 39.08 -7.18 -12.11
C GLU A 725 39.31 -6.77 -10.65
N TYR A 726 38.68 -5.67 -10.22
CA TYR A 726 38.70 -5.20 -8.85
C TYR A 726 37.40 -5.58 -8.16
N LEU A 727 37.50 -6.19 -6.97
CA LEU A 727 36.36 -6.55 -6.13
C LEU A 727 36.49 -5.83 -4.78
N LEU A 728 35.57 -4.88 -4.51
CA LEU A 728 35.46 -4.24 -3.22
C LEU A 728 34.38 -4.96 -2.41
N VAL A 729 34.63 -5.19 -1.13
CA VAL A 729 33.75 -5.95 -0.25
C VAL A 729 33.50 -5.15 1.02
N ASP A 730 32.24 -4.83 1.32
CA ASP A 730 31.87 -4.30 2.62
C ASP A 730 31.88 -5.42 3.67
N GLY A 731 32.86 -5.37 4.55
CA GLY A 731 33.13 -6.46 5.48
C GLY A 731 32.03 -6.70 6.51
N TYR A 732 31.46 -5.63 7.09
CA TYR A 732 30.39 -5.80 8.07
C TYR A 732 29.05 -6.16 7.43
N ASN A 733 28.71 -5.61 6.30
CA ASN A 733 27.54 -6.00 5.54
C ASN A 733 27.55 -7.48 5.19
N ILE A 734 28.72 -8.01 4.77
CA ILE A 734 28.87 -9.45 4.47
C ILE A 734 28.83 -10.30 5.74
N ILE A 735 29.47 -9.88 6.84
CA ILE A 735 29.44 -10.63 8.11
C ILE A 735 28.01 -10.78 8.61
N PHE A 736 27.19 -9.75 8.53
CA PHE A 736 25.82 -9.80 9.03
C PHE A 736 24.85 -10.46 8.06
N ALA A 737 25.18 -10.52 6.77
CA ALA A 737 24.34 -11.16 5.74
C ALA A 737 24.58 -12.67 5.60
N TRP A 738 25.75 -13.21 6.03
CA TRP A 738 26.04 -14.63 5.94
C TRP A 738 25.79 -15.33 7.28
N ASP A 739 24.87 -16.28 7.33
CA ASP A 739 24.39 -16.91 8.57
C ASP A 739 25.52 -17.43 9.47
N GLU A 740 26.53 -18.10 8.90
CA GLU A 740 27.67 -18.63 9.66
C GLU A 740 28.52 -17.51 10.31
N LEU A 741 28.74 -16.41 9.60
CA LEU A 741 29.53 -15.28 10.08
C LEU A 741 28.71 -14.45 11.07
N ASN A 742 27.43 -14.32 10.85
CA ASN A 742 26.51 -13.63 11.75
C ASN A 742 26.41 -14.36 13.12
N GLU A 743 26.27 -15.68 13.12
CA GLU A 743 26.30 -16.45 14.37
C GLU A 743 27.66 -16.31 15.10
N LEU A 744 28.76 -16.33 14.35
CA LEU A 744 30.09 -16.14 14.93
C LEU A 744 30.29 -14.71 15.47
N SER A 745 29.71 -13.71 14.82
CA SER A 745 29.81 -12.30 15.25
C SER A 745 29.12 -12.02 16.58
N LYS A 746 28.06 -12.78 16.93
CA LYS A 746 27.39 -12.72 18.23
C LYS A 746 28.29 -13.17 19.39
N GLN A 747 29.27 -14.03 19.09
CA GLN A 747 30.24 -14.52 20.09
C GLN A 747 31.50 -13.65 20.10
N SER A 748 32.05 -13.34 18.93
CA SER A 748 33.25 -12.51 18.76
C SER A 748 33.28 -11.88 17.36
N LEU A 749 33.14 -10.57 17.28
CA LEU A 749 33.23 -9.83 16.03
C LEU A 749 34.62 -9.92 15.38
N GLU A 750 35.69 -10.05 16.21
CA GLU A 750 37.03 -10.24 15.73
C GLU A 750 37.25 -11.59 15.08
N ALA A 751 36.66 -12.67 15.66
CA ALA A 751 36.69 -13.99 15.09
C ALA A 751 35.93 -14.04 13.74
N ALA A 752 34.80 -13.35 13.64
CA ALA A 752 34.02 -13.25 12.41
C ALA A 752 34.79 -12.51 11.30
N ARG A 753 35.46 -11.40 11.64
CA ARG A 753 36.36 -10.68 10.70
C ARG A 753 37.48 -11.57 10.19
N LYS A 754 38.19 -12.28 11.08
CA LYS A 754 39.25 -13.17 10.69
C LYS A 754 38.78 -14.30 9.79
N LYS A 755 37.66 -14.92 10.12
CA LYS A 755 37.05 -15.99 9.29
C LYS A 755 36.64 -15.45 7.90
N LEU A 756 36.08 -14.25 7.80
CA LEU A 756 35.78 -13.64 6.51
C LEU A 756 37.05 -13.39 5.70
N MET A 757 38.11 -12.84 6.31
CA MET A 757 39.41 -12.61 5.65
C MET A 757 39.97 -13.91 5.08
N ASP A 758 39.93 -15.03 5.83
CA ASP A 758 40.41 -16.32 5.38
C ASP A 758 39.61 -16.87 4.20
N ILE A 759 38.28 -16.77 4.25
CA ILE A 759 37.36 -17.15 3.14
C ILE A 759 37.70 -16.35 1.88
N LEU A 760 37.88 -15.03 2.01
CA LEU A 760 38.15 -14.16 0.87
C LEU A 760 39.55 -14.34 0.29
N CYS A 761 40.54 -14.71 1.12
CA CYS A 761 41.86 -15.11 0.62
C CYS A 761 41.77 -16.32 -0.31
N ASN A 762 41.03 -17.35 0.07
CA ASN A 762 40.82 -18.56 -0.77
C ASN A 762 40.10 -18.18 -2.07
N TYR A 763 39.05 -17.35 -1.99
CA TYR A 763 38.31 -16.90 -3.17
C TYR A 763 39.20 -16.09 -4.12
N GLN A 764 40.00 -15.15 -3.62
CA GLN A 764 40.92 -14.33 -4.41
C GLN A 764 41.98 -15.20 -5.12
N GLY A 765 42.54 -16.20 -4.42
CA GLY A 765 43.54 -17.13 -5.00
C GLY A 765 42.99 -17.88 -6.19
N PHE A 766 41.68 -18.22 -6.18
CA PHE A 766 41.02 -18.92 -7.28
C PHE A 766 40.66 -17.97 -8.43
N LYS A 767 40.02 -16.81 -8.13
CA LYS A 767 39.53 -15.84 -9.12
C LYS A 767 40.59 -14.92 -9.69
N LYS A 768 41.73 -14.76 -9.00
CA LYS A 768 42.86 -13.85 -9.35
C LYS A 768 42.45 -12.39 -9.58
N CYS A 769 41.42 -11.90 -8.87
CA CYS A 769 41.00 -10.51 -8.86
C CYS A 769 41.81 -9.71 -7.84
N VAL A 770 41.78 -8.37 -7.93
CA VAL A 770 42.28 -7.50 -6.85
C VAL A 770 41.18 -7.29 -5.84
N LEU A 771 41.29 -7.92 -4.66
CA LEU A 771 40.25 -7.88 -3.64
C LEU A 771 40.60 -6.90 -2.54
N ILE A 772 39.69 -5.96 -2.25
CA ILE A 772 39.79 -4.94 -1.22
C ILE A 772 38.60 -5.13 -0.26
N LEU A 773 38.88 -5.56 0.96
CA LEU A 773 37.91 -5.74 2.03
C LEU A 773 37.93 -4.50 2.94
N VAL A 774 36.77 -3.88 3.14
CA VAL A 774 36.63 -2.62 3.90
C VAL A 774 35.86 -2.86 5.17
N PHE A 775 36.34 -2.36 6.30
CA PHE A 775 35.70 -2.35 7.60
C PHE A 775 35.57 -0.93 8.17
N ASP A 776 34.40 -0.60 8.71
CA ASP A 776 34.14 0.65 9.39
C ASP A 776 35.01 0.82 10.65
N ALA A 777 35.70 1.97 10.79
CA ALA A 777 36.49 2.28 11.96
C ALA A 777 35.68 2.53 13.24
N TYR A 778 34.41 2.93 13.11
CA TYR A 778 33.61 3.30 14.29
C TYR A 778 33.40 2.12 15.27
N ARG A 779 33.64 0.89 14.82
CA ARG A 779 33.64 -0.33 15.67
C ARG A 779 35.03 -0.79 16.11
N VAL A 780 36.07 -0.01 15.82
CA VAL A 780 37.46 -0.22 16.26
C VAL A 780 37.98 1.06 16.88
N PRO A 781 37.80 1.30 18.18
CA PRO A 781 38.19 2.53 18.83
C PRO A 781 39.70 2.86 18.63
N GLY A 782 40.00 4.10 18.16
CA GLY A 782 41.38 4.61 18.02
C GLY A 782 42.06 4.26 16.69
N SER A 783 41.38 3.89 15.64
CA SER A 783 41.99 3.62 14.33
C SER A 783 42.26 4.91 13.53
N PRO A 784 43.51 5.19 13.15
CA PRO A 784 43.86 6.35 12.32
C PRO A 784 43.61 6.14 10.82
N GLY A 785 42.84 5.09 10.45
CA GLY A 785 42.68 4.59 9.06
C GLY A 785 43.95 3.83 8.64
N THR A 786 43.81 2.49 8.48
CA THR A 786 44.97 1.67 8.11
C THR A 786 44.63 0.78 6.93
N ILE A 787 45.54 0.71 5.98
CA ILE A 787 45.47 -0.27 4.88
C ILE A 787 46.51 -1.33 5.21
N GLN A 788 46.05 -2.58 5.34
CA GLN A 788 46.91 -3.73 5.63
C GLN A 788 46.78 -4.76 4.51
N GLN A 789 47.90 -5.41 4.18
CA GLN A 789 47.85 -6.57 3.31
C GLN A 789 47.72 -7.81 4.18
N TYR A 790 46.57 -8.54 3.99
CA TYR A 790 46.36 -9.81 4.65
C TYR A 790 46.46 -10.94 3.61
N HIS A 791 47.57 -11.65 3.63
CA HIS A 791 47.98 -12.62 2.61
C HIS A 791 47.89 -12.05 1.19
N ASN A 792 46.88 -12.41 0.41
CA ASN A 792 46.64 -12.00 -0.98
C ASN A 792 45.54 -10.98 -1.17
N ILE A 793 44.93 -10.48 -0.11
CA ILE A 793 43.86 -9.43 -0.14
C ILE A 793 44.34 -8.16 0.57
N HIS A 794 43.71 -7.03 0.19
CA HIS A 794 43.89 -5.75 0.88
C HIS A 794 42.78 -5.55 1.89
N VAL A 795 43.07 -5.29 3.13
CA VAL A 795 42.11 -4.98 4.20
C VAL A 795 42.24 -3.54 4.61
N VAL A 796 41.14 -2.82 4.54
CA VAL A 796 41.08 -1.39 4.87
C VAL A 796 40.21 -1.21 6.10
N TYR A 797 40.71 -0.49 7.09
CA TYR A 797 39.93 0.05 8.20
C TYR A 797 39.81 1.56 7.97
N THR A 798 38.57 2.04 7.84
CA THR A 798 38.30 3.45 7.53
C THR A 798 38.73 4.39 8.68
N LYS A 799 38.75 5.69 8.46
CA LYS A 799 39.03 6.69 9.51
C LYS A 799 37.78 6.91 10.37
N GLU A 800 37.90 7.43 11.57
CA GLU A 800 36.84 7.59 12.58
C GLU A 800 35.61 8.38 12.11
N ALA A 801 35.69 9.10 11.00
CA ALA A 801 34.54 9.82 10.39
C ALA A 801 34.20 9.34 8.97
N GLU A 802 34.73 8.21 8.53
CA GLU A 802 34.55 7.66 7.18
C GLU A 802 33.90 6.27 7.29
N THR A 803 32.76 6.08 6.67
CA THR A 803 32.09 4.76 6.60
C THR A 803 32.71 3.88 5.53
N ALA A 804 32.49 2.56 5.59
CA ALA A 804 32.91 1.62 4.54
C ALA A 804 32.33 2.03 3.18
N ASP A 805 31.07 2.45 3.17
CA ASP A 805 30.33 2.90 1.98
C ASP A 805 31.02 4.09 1.32
N MET A 806 31.38 5.11 2.09
CA MET A 806 32.10 6.31 1.59
C MET A 806 33.46 5.95 1.01
N PHE A 807 34.17 5.02 1.64
CA PHE A 807 35.48 4.57 1.14
C PHE A 807 35.32 3.75 -0.16
N ILE A 808 34.38 2.84 -0.21
CA ILE A 808 34.07 2.01 -1.39
C ILE A 808 33.67 2.90 -2.57
N GLU A 809 32.83 3.89 -2.33
CA GLU A 809 32.41 4.88 -3.33
C GLU A 809 33.61 5.65 -3.89
N HIS A 810 34.44 6.20 -3.01
CA HIS A 810 35.64 6.95 -3.40
C HIS A 810 36.59 6.11 -4.26
N VAL A 811 36.89 4.90 -3.82
CA VAL A 811 37.78 3.97 -4.54
C VAL A 811 37.14 3.53 -5.88
N THR A 812 35.85 3.29 -5.90
CA THR A 812 35.12 2.94 -7.14
C THR A 812 35.18 4.07 -8.15
N HIS A 813 35.08 5.31 -7.72
CA HIS A 813 35.23 6.49 -8.59
C HIS A 813 36.69 6.67 -9.13
N GLU A 814 37.69 6.38 -8.32
CA GLU A 814 39.09 6.50 -8.75
C GLU A 814 39.49 5.36 -9.71
N ILE A 815 39.09 4.13 -9.43
CA ILE A 815 39.50 2.93 -10.17
C ILE A 815 38.60 2.68 -11.38
N GLY A 816 37.30 3.11 -11.33
CA GLY A 816 36.30 2.78 -12.35
C GLY A 816 36.51 3.33 -13.76
N LYS A 817 37.48 4.26 -13.94
CA LYS A 817 37.82 4.81 -15.26
C LYS A 817 38.64 3.83 -16.09
N GLY A 818 37.96 2.90 -16.77
CA GLY A 818 38.58 1.96 -17.70
C GLY A 818 38.96 0.60 -17.13
N ARG A 819 38.49 0.27 -15.91
CA ARG A 819 38.72 -1.03 -15.25
C ARG A 819 37.38 -1.66 -14.86
N ARG A 820 37.31 -2.97 -14.76
CA ARG A 820 36.13 -3.67 -14.25
C ARG A 820 36.15 -3.65 -12.73
N VAL A 821 35.18 -2.99 -12.13
CA VAL A 821 35.01 -2.90 -10.68
C VAL A 821 33.72 -3.59 -10.30
N ARG A 822 33.78 -4.47 -9.29
CA ARG A 822 32.60 -5.09 -8.67
C ARG A 822 32.56 -4.72 -7.20
N VAL A 823 31.38 -4.55 -6.65
CA VAL A 823 31.19 -4.22 -5.24
C VAL A 823 30.21 -5.21 -4.61
N ALA A 824 30.65 -5.88 -3.54
CA ALA A 824 29.85 -6.83 -2.78
C ALA A 824 29.33 -6.16 -1.49
N THR A 825 28.03 -5.90 -1.44
CA THR A 825 27.33 -5.30 -0.29
C THR A 825 25.90 -5.80 -0.22
N SER A 826 25.27 -5.79 0.96
CA SER A 826 23.85 -6.06 1.17
C SER A 826 23.02 -4.79 1.24
N ASP A 827 23.64 -3.61 1.37
CA ASP A 827 22.91 -2.35 1.51
C ASP A 827 22.24 -1.94 0.20
N GLY A 828 20.90 -1.77 0.26
CA GLY A 828 20.08 -1.33 -0.86
C GLY A 828 20.38 0.11 -1.31
N MET A 829 20.93 0.93 -0.43
CA MET A 829 21.23 2.35 -0.68
C MET A 829 22.49 2.54 -1.53
N GLU A 830 23.52 1.72 -1.34
CA GLU A 830 24.73 1.70 -2.19
C GLU A 830 24.45 1.30 -3.64
N GLN A 831 23.31 0.64 -3.92
CA GLN A 831 23.00 0.10 -5.25
C GLN A 831 22.99 1.15 -6.35
N ILE A 832 22.47 2.34 -6.05
CA ILE A 832 22.27 3.43 -7.03
C ILE A 832 23.59 4.14 -7.30
N ILE A 833 24.41 4.29 -6.28
CA ILE A 833 25.72 4.99 -6.34
C ILE A 833 26.71 4.19 -7.17
N ILE A 834 26.80 2.88 -6.96
CA ILE A 834 27.71 1.96 -7.65
C ILE A 834 27.40 1.88 -9.15
N LEU A 835 26.12 1.84 -9.54
CA LEU A 835 25.70 1.82 -10.95
C LEU A 835 26.02 3.14 -11.68
N GLY A 836 25.99 4.27 -10.97
CA GLY A 836 26.32 5.59 -11.54
C GLY A 836 27.80 5.74 -11.95
N HIS A 837 28.68 4.97 -11.36
CA HIS A 837 30.13 5.00 -11.62
C HIS A 837 30.66 3.88 -12.52
N GLY A 838 29.75 3.06 -13.09
CA GLY A 838 30.11 1.98 -14.03
C GLY A 838 30.64 0.72 -13.35
N ALA A 839 30.51 0.58 -12.04
CA ALA A 839 30.83 -0.66 -11.33
C ALA A 839 29.64 -1.62 -11.30
N LEU A 840 29.92 -2.93 -11.27
CA LEU A 840 28.92 -3.97 -11.18
C LEU A 840 28.67 -4.34 -9.71
N ARG A 841 27.43 -4.29 -9.28
CA ARG A 841 27.05 -4.73 -7.94
C ARG A 841 26.91 -6.24 -7.87
N VAL A 842 27.34 -6.81 -6.74
CA VAL A 842 27.07 -8.19 -6.35
C VAL A 842 26.38 -8.17 -4.97
N SER A 843 25.17 -8.68 -4.87
CA SER A 843 24.50 -8.76 -3.56
C SER A 843 25.24 -9.74 -2.65
N ALA A 844 25.18 -9.53 -1.33
CA ALA A 844 25.82 -10.40 -0.36
C ALA A 844 25.45 -11.88 -0.56
N ARG A 845 24.21 -12.16 -0.95
CA ARG A 845 23.73 -13.53 -1.26
C ARG A 845 24.34 -14.08 -2.53
N MET A 846 24.38 -13.32 -3.63
CA MET A 846 25.07 -13.77 -4.87
C MET A 846 26.56 -13.98 -4.62
N PHE A 847 27.16 -13.08 -3.85
CA PHE A 847 28.56 -13.21 -3.50
C PHE A 847 28.84 -14.46 -2.65
N HIS A 848 27.94 -14.78 -1.71
CA HIS A 848 28.02 -16.03 -0.94
C HIS A 848 27.93 -17.27 -1.85
N GLN A 849 27.07 -17.27 -2.84
CA GLN A 849 26.97 -18.36 -3.81
C GLN A 849 28.25 -18.49 -4.66
N GLU A 850 28.79 -17.37 -5.14
CA GLU A 850 30.05 -17.39 -5.90
C GLU A 850 31.23 -17.90 -5.07
N VAL A 851 31.30 -17.55 -3.79
CA VAL A 851 32.34 -18.03 -2.88
C VAL A 851 32.17 -19.53 -2.62
N GLN A 852 30.95 -19.99 -2.38
CA GLN A 852 30.69 -21.43 -2.20
C GLN A 852 30.97 -22.27 -3.46
N GLU A 853 30.69 -21.70 -4.65
CA GLU A 853 31.06 -22.36 -5.91
C GLU A 853 32.58 -22.44 -6.09
N ALA A 854 33.27 -21.33 -5.79
CA ALA A 854 34.74 -21.33 -5.82
C ALA A 854 35.34 -22.35 -4.84
N GLU A 855 34.81 -22.45 -3.62
CA GLU A 855 35.25 -23.47 -2.66
C GLU A 855 35.00 -24.89 -3.14
N LYS A 856 33.87 -25.17 -3.80
CA LYS A 856 33.57 -26.49 -4.38
C LYS A 856 34.55 -26.82 -5.48
N GLU A 857 34.86 -25.86 -6.35
CA GLU A 857 35.85 -26.09 -7.43
C GLU A 857 37.27 -26.26 -6.86
N ILE A 858 37.68 -25.49 -5.86
CA ILE A 858 38.94 -25.67 -5.16
C ILE A 858 39.04 -27.07 -4.54
N ARG A 859 37.96 -27.58 -3.93
CA ARG A 859 37.92 -28.94 -3.36
C ARG A 859 38.06 -30.03 -4.42
N LYS A 860 37.37 -29.89 -5.57
CA LYS A 860 37.54 -30.82 -6.71
C LYS A 860 38.98 -30.85 -7.22
N TYR A 861 39.60 -29.65 -7.34
CA TYR A 861 40.99 -29.54 -7.77
C TYR A 861 41.97 -30.22 -6.80
N LEU A 862 41.73 -30.08 -5.49
CA LEU A 862 42.54 -30.71 -4.45
C LEU A 862 42.31 -32.24 -4.34
N GLN A 863 41.16 -32.73 -4.76
CA GLN A 863 40.84 -34.18 -4.78
C GLN A 863 41.28 -34.89 -6.07
N GLY A 864 41.80 -34.15 -7.05
CA GLY A 864 42.28 -34.72 -8.32
C GLY A 864 41.17 -35.24 -9.26
N GLU A 865 39.96 -34.71 -9.13
CA GLU A 865 38.80 -35.06 -9.95
C GLU A 865 38.64 -34.15 -11.20
N VAL A 866 39.64 -33.38 -11.60
CA VAL A 866 39.69 -32.57 -12.83
C VAL A 866 40.95 -32.94 -13.61
#